data_fbf4f9023be62d172c2c4ca8ea6e6211
#
_entry.id   fbf4f9023be62d172c2c4ca8ea6e6211
#
_cell.length_a   1.000
_cell.length_b   1.000
_cell.length_c   1.000
_cell.angle_alpha   90.00
_cell.angle_beta   90.00
_cell.angle_gamma   90.00
#
_symmetry.space_group_name_H-M   'P 1'
#
loop_
_entity.id
_entity.type
_entity.pdbx_description
1 polymer ?
#
loop_
_entity_poly.entity_id
_entity_poly.type
_entity_poly.pdbx_seq_one_letter_code
_entity_poly.pdbx_strand_id
1 'polypeptide(L)'
;MRRKILFILCLQLPLWLSAQTVDWKLVAQQEEDTLQPIYNKSSVSTSWLNGATYFVYEQYGKRYLVDARTGHQEPLLKDQKHFVEQYKRLTGDSTKTHNIPRLYEITLKNNDSKRFYWTHNKVHMVYNRATGVLSLDNTYVEKAEKKRRNQDMGSRSTTRDSLYTMLGDKYNLYVRNNKTGEKRQLTFDGKEGASYCFTTNKDTIREGNAAGSWHNHVYLHLMSDDSKVGNLYLIDVLRGDRPRLKTKHMPLPNEKNVRQYRLYWYNADTGEGKVLPIDKYKDQEVKLNYENYDGNLYFTRRNRGVDTLELCKLNLPTGKVSVVIQEVCKPHLNVNLWSYRIINHGKEIIWWSERTGRGNYYLYDNQGKLKGRITRGDNLVAGRIEYVDTLKRRLIFIGYGDKQAYDPEYAYYYVADFNGKRQQTLTYGDGTHELDFSPDHRFAIDSYSRMNLPTVYNVVDVDNPLKHYEFARRTDNALKEAGWKAPWLVDVPAADEKTRLYGVMYVPTFLDKTKKYPIISFVYPGPQDDQIPRSFTLDDAGNQSLAEMGFIVINVQPRGSSPLRGRDFYCFGYGNLRDYPVADDKHTIEELAKRYPFIDLNRVGICGHSGGGFMALTAMLTYPDFYKVCFSASGNHDNNQYIQWWGETYHGLGKFGSIPTNIQLADRLKGKLMLVTGDVDDNVPPASTLRMADALIKKGKRFELMVLPGKDHGVWSPYYQNLMRYYFMENLMTPTNRDVNIIKHE
;
A
#
# COMPACT_ATOMS: atom_id res chain seq x y z
N MET A 1 -88.82 -25.12 3.47
CA MET A 1 -87.45 -25.44 3.05
C MET A 1 -86.50 -24.28 3.41
N ARG A 2 -85.76 -24.40 4.51
CA ARG A 2 -84.79 -23.37 4.95
C ARG A 2 -83.42 -23.87 4.58
N ARG A 3 -82.75 -23.17 3.64
CA ARG A 3 -81.29 -23.39 3.30
C ARG A 3 -80.45 -22.71 4.37
N LYS A 4 -79.64 -23.49 5.08
CA LYS A 4 -78.59 -23.01 5.97
C LYS A 4 -77.37 -22.71 5.08
N ILE A 5 -76.95 -21.43 5.05
CA ILE A 5 -75.67 -20.97 4.46
C ILE A 5 -74.61 -21.10 5.55
N LEU A 6 -73.60 -21.96 5.29
CA LEU A 6 -72.43 -22.14 6.18
C LEU A 6 -71.39 -21.07 5.77
N PHE A 7 -71.14 -20.08 6.63
CA PHE A 7 -70.05 -19.13 6.50
C PHE A 7 -68.76 -19.81 6.99
N ILE A 8 -67.85 -20.13 6.06
CA ILE A 8 -66.47 -20.50 6.38
C ILE A 8 -65.68 -19.21 6.62
N LEU A 9 -65.39 -18.90 7.88
CA LEU A 9 -64.47 -17.82 8.25
C LEU A 9 -63.02 -18.34 8.00
N CYS A 10 -62.43 -17.95 6.86
CA CYS A 10 -60.97 -18.07 6.68
C CYS A 10 -60.29 -17.07 7.62
N LEU A 11 -59.83 -17.54 8.75
CA LEU A 11 -58.83 -16.83 9.58
C LEU A 11 -57.51 -16.74 8.80
N GLN A 12 -57.32 -15.63 8.12
CA GLN A 12 -55.99 -15.21 7.68
C GLN A 12 -55.22 -14.81 8.96
N LEU A 13 -54.46 -15.73 9.50
CA LEU A 13 -53.40 -15.38 10.44
C LEU A 13 -52.39 -14.48 9.66
N PRO A 14 -52.14 -13.25 10.12
CA PRO A 14 -51.02 -12.49 9.57
C PRO A 14 -49.75 -13.26 9.96
N LEU A 15 -49.03 -13.78 8.96
CA LEU A 15 -47.65 -14.17 9.11
C LEU A 15 -46.88 -12.91 9.55
N TRP A 16 -46.71 -12.76 10.83
CA TRP A 16 -45.73 -11.83 11.37
C TRP A 16 -44.38 -12.36 10.93
N LEU A 17 -43.91 -11.85 9.79
CA LEU A 17 -42.48 -11.86 9.46
C LEU A 17 -41.82 -11.11 10.62
N SER A 18 -41.23 -11.83 11.54
CA SER A 18 -40.40 -11.25 12.59
C SER A 18 -39.24 -10.57 11.82
N ALA A 19 -39.30 -9.26 11.76
CA ALA A 19 -38.17 -8.49 11.25
C ALA A 19 -36.94 -8.89 12.07
N GLN A 20 -35.86 -9.24 11.40
CA GLN A 20 -34.61 -9.59 12.06
C GLN A 20 -34.08 -8.30 12.71
N THR A 21 -34.15 -8.24 14.05
CA THR A 21 -33.57 -7.13 14.80
C THR A 21 -32.06 -7.27 14.82
N VAL A 22 -31.34 -6.20 14.49
CA VAL A 22 -29.87 -6.16 14.56
C VAL A 22 -29.44 -6.16 16.03
N ASP A 23 -28.59 -7.09 16.41
CA ASP A 23 -27.94 -7.08 17.73
C ASP A 23 -26.67 -6.19 17.65
N TRP A 24 -26.83 -4.91 17.96
CA TRP A 24 -25.75 -3.93 17.95
C TRP A 24 -24.61 -4.25 18.94
N LYS A 25 -24.92 -4.97 20.02
CA LYS A 25 -23.87 -5.42 20.94
C LYS A 25 -22.96 -6.45 20.27
N LEU A 26 -23.54 -7.37 19.51
CA LEU A 26 -22.79 -8.36 18.75
C LEU A 26 -21.98 -7.69 17.64
N VAL A 27 -22.55 -6.71 16.93
CA VAL A 27 -21.83 -5.90 15.92
C VAL A 27 -20.60 -5.24 16.54
N ALA A 28 -20.76 -4.54 17.67
CA ALA A 28 -19.65 -3.88 18.38
C ALA A 28 -18.59 -4.86 18.90
N GLN A 29 -18.96 -6.09 19.23
CA GLN A 29 -18.02 -7.14 19.65
C GLN A 29 -17.12 -7.60 18.51
N GLN A 30 -17.54 -7.45 17.26
CA GLN A 30 -16.77 -7.86 16.08
C GLN A 30 -15.98 -6.72 15.44
N GLU A 31 -16.04 -5.52 15.97
CA GLU A 31 -15.22 -4.39 15.52
C GLU A 31 -13.73 -4.60 15.86
N GLU A 32 -12.86 -4.13 14.99
CA GLU A 32 -11.41 -4.28 15.14
C GLU A 32 -10.91 -3.73 16.48
N ASP A 33 -11.38 -2.56 16.90
CA ASP A 33 -11.00 -1.94 18.19
C ASP A 33 -11.31 -2.81 19.39
N THR A 34 -12.35 -3.65 19.32
CA THR A 34 -12.73 -4.61 20.37
C THR A 34 -11.89 -5.88 20.32
N LEU A 35 -11.62 -6.40 19.11
CA LEU A 35 -10.94 -7.67 18.92
C LEU A 35 -9.40 -7.54 18.98
N GLN A 36 -8.84 -6.42 18.56
CA GLN A 36 -7.39 -6.20 18.49
C GLN A 36 -6.68 -6.37 19.85
N PRO A 37 -7.20 -5.85 20.98
CA PRO A 37 -6.60 -6.10 22.31
C PRO A 37 -6.57 -7.57 22.69
N ILE A 38 -7.60 -8.33 22.30
CA ILE A 38 -7.68 -9.79 22.55
C ILE A 38 -6.61 -10.52 21.74
N TYR A 39 -6.51 -10.21 20.45
CA TYR A 39 -5.52 -10.82 19.54
C TYR A 39 -4.09 -10.46 19.94
N ASN A 40 -3.86 -9.25 20.44
CA ASN A 40 -2.53 -8.78 20.86
C ASN A 40 -1.95 -9.55 22.04
N LYS A 41 -2.76 -10.27 22.83
CA LYS A 41 -2.24 -11.17 23.87
C LYS A 41 -1.34 -12.28 23.32
N SER A 42 -1.52 -12.67 22.06
CA SER A 42 -0.68 -13.68 21.38
C SER A 42 0.44 -13.07 20.52
N SER A 43 0.68 -11.75 20.62
CA SER A 43 1.71 -11.06 19.80
C SER A 43 3.09 -11.63 20.01
N VAL A 44 3.88 -11.63 18.94
CA VAL A 44 5.29 -12.02 18.93
C VAL A 44 6.11 -10.80 18.52
N SER A 45 7.09 -10.45 19.31
CA SER A 45 8.06 -9.40 18.99
C SER A 45 9.44 -10.06 18.84
N THR A 46 10.18 -9.70 17.81
CA THR A 46 11.49 -10.28 17.50
C THR A 46 12.56 -9.21 17.42
N SER A 47 13.81 -9.59 17.67
CA SER A 47 14.98 -8.71 17.45
C SER A 47 16.24 -9.54 17.20
N TRP A 48 16.88 -9.28 16.05
CA TRP A 48 18.20 -9.84 15.77
C TRP A 48 19.27 -9.28 16.72
N LEU A 49 20.17 -10.15 17.15
CA LEU A 49 21.32 -9.75 17.93
C LEU A 49 22.52 -9.44 17.02
N ASN A 50 23.45 -8.65 17.53
CA ASN A 50 24.55 -8.07 16.77
C ASN A 50 25.54 -9.08 16.12
N GLY A 51 25.46 -10.35 16.45
CA GLY A 51 26.27 -11.43 15.85
C GLY A 51 25.60 -12.18 14.71
N ALA A 52 24.41 -11.76 14.30
CA ALA A 52 23.62 -12.32 13.19
C ALA A 52 23.25 -13.82 13.27
N THR A 53 23.73 -14.56 14.28
CA THR A 53 23.47 -16.00 14.47
C THR A 53 22.30 -16.25 15.42
N TYR A 54 22.05 -15.30 16.30
CA TYR A 54 21.02 -15.40 17.32
C TYR A 54 20.03 -14.23 17.20
N PHE A 55 18.79 -14.53 17.56
CA PHE A 55 17.77 -13.51 17.77
C PHE A 55 17.01 -13.80 19.07
N VAL A 56 16.32 -12.79 19.57
CA VAL A 56 15.44 -12.94 20.72
C VAL A 56 14.00 -12.68 20.29
N TYR A 57 13.07 -13.37 20.92
CA TYR A 57 11.66 -13.04 20.77
C TYR A 57 10.93 -13.02 22.12
N GLU A 58 9.82 -12.32 22.15
CA GLU A 58 8.90 -12.26 23.28
C GLU A 58 7.51 -12.69 22.84
N GLN A 59 6.89 -13.58 23.62
CA GLN A 59 5.49 -13.98 23.49
C GLN A 59 4.93 -14.31 24.87
N TYR A 60 3.70 -13.88 25.17
CA TYR A 60 3.03 -14.08 26.45
C TYR A 60 3.87 -13.60 27.67
N GLY A 61 4.63 -12.51 27.50
CA GLY A 61 5.51 -11.97 28.53
C GLY A 61 6.74 -12.82 28.85
N LYS A 62 6.98 -13.89 28.07
CA LYS A 62 8.18 -14.73 28.17
C LYS A 62 9.12 -14.42 27.02
N ARG A 63 10.43 -14.46 27.31
CA ARG A 63 11.48 -14.15 26.33
C ARG A 63 12.36 -15.34 26.09
N TYR A 64 12.73 -15.54 24.84
CA TYR A 64 13.51 -16.67 24.37
C TYR A 64 14.68 -16.20 23.52
N LEU A 65 15.81 -16.88 23.65
CA LEU A 65 16.93 -16.78 22.71
C LEU A 65 16.85 -17.94 21.74
N VAL A 66 16.98 -17.66 20.45
CA VAL A 66 16.95 -18.67 19.37
C VAL A 66 18.28 -18.68 18.63
N ASP A 67 18.80 -19.88 18.41
CA ASP A 67 19.92 -20.12 17.49
C ASP A 67 19.34 -20.31 16.07
N ALA A 68 19.60 -19.34 15.19
CA ALA A 68 19.07 -19.34 13.83
C ALA A 68 19.57 -20.50 12.96
N ARG A 69 20.70 -21.13 13.33
CA ARG A 69 21.28 -22.28 12.59
C ARG A 69 20.52 -23.58 12.78
N THR A 70 19.85 -23.72 13.93
CA THR A 70 19.25 -24.99 14.37
C THR A 70 17.79 -24.86 14.75
N GLY A 71 17.27 -23.64 14.93
CA GLY A 71 15.95 -23.38 15.50
C GLY A 71 15.85 -23.67 17.01
N HIS A 72 16.97 -24.06 17.65
CA HIS A 72 16.97 -24.31 19.09
C HIS A 72 16.66 -23.04 19.86
N GLN A 73 15.71 -23.14 20.79
CA GLN A 73 15.26 -22.03 21.60
C GLN A 73 15.33 -22.37 23.10
N GLU A 74 15.71 -21.39 23.89
CA GLU A 74 15.78 -21.51 25.34
C GLU A 74 15.37 -20.18 26.01
N PRO A 75 14.85 -20.20 27.25
CA PRO A 75 14.50 -18.99 27.97
C PRO A 75 15.67 -18.00 28.03
N LEU A 76 15.43 -16.73 27.70
CA LEU A 76 16.43 -15.67 27.76
C LEU A 76 16.86 -15.43 29.21
N LEU A 77 15.91 -15.41 30.13
CA LEU A 77 16.16 -15.25 31.58
C LEU A 77 15.83 -16.56 32.31
N LYS A 78 16.72 -16.98 33.18
CA LYS A 78 16.51 -18.17 34.02
C LYS A 78 15.35 -17.98 35.00
N ASP A 79 15.31 -16.82 35.64
CA ASP A 79 14.23 -16.36 36.49
C ASP A 79 14.06 -14.84 36.33
N GLN A 80 12.91 -14.42 35.81
CA GLN A 80 12.61 -13.02 35.54
C GLN A 80 12.45 -12.20 36.84
N LYS A 81 11.87 -12.77 37.89
CA LYS A 81 11.68 -12.07 39.17
C LYS A 81 13.07 -11.81 39.82
N HIS A 82 13.87 -12.82 39.85
CA HIS A 82 15.24 -12.71 40.39
C HIS A 82 16.12 -11.75 39.59
N PHE A 83 15.97 -11.72 38.26
CA PHE A 83 16.63 -10.72 37.40
C PHE A 83 16.24 -9.29 37.78
N VAL A 84 14.97 -9.02 37.96
CA VAL A 84 14.44 -7.70 38.35
C VAL A 84 14.97 -7.28 39.74
N GLU A 85 15.04 -8.19 40.69
CA GLU A 85 15.57 -7.92 42.03
C GLU A 85 17.08 -7.55 41.95
N GLN A 86 17.85 -8.29 41.17
CA GLN A 86 19.28 -7.98 40.94
C GLN A 86 19.45 -6.63 40.28
N TYR A 87 18.61 -6.32 39.22
CA TYR A 87 18.63 -5.04 38.54
C TYR A 87 18.40 -3.87 39.52
N LYS A 88 17.34 -3.93 40.32
CA LYS A 88 17.06 -2.90 41.34
C LYS A 88 18.20 -2.70 42.32
N ARG A 89 18.83 -3.79 42.75
CA ARG A 89 19.98 -3.75 43.65
C ARG A 89 21.20 -3.09 43.03
N LEU A 90 21.47 -3.35 41.73
CA LEU A 90 22.63 -2.81 41.04
C LEU A 90 22.47 -1.34 40.64
N THR A 91 21.24 -0.92 40.28
CA THR A 91 20.99 0.40 39.73
C THR A 91 20.38 1.39 40.73
N GLY A 92 19.84 0.90 41.86
CA GLY A 92 19.04 1.70 42.79
C GLY A 92 17.68 2.12 42.24
N ASP A 93 17.33 1.70 41.01
CA ASP A 93 16.06 2.07 40.35
C ASP A 93 14.93 1.16 40.84
N SER A 94 14.00 1.75 41.58
CA SER A 94 12.81 1.07 42.10
C SER A 94 11.58 1.24 41.20
N THR A 95 11.71 1.95 40.06
CA THR A 95 10.59 2.14 39.14
C THR A 95 10.16 0.83 38.51
N LYS A 96 8.86 0.71 38.19
CA LYS A 96 8.33 -0.50 37.53
C LYS A 96 8.62 -0.54 36.03
N THR A 97 9.12 0.55 35.49
CA THR A 97 9.36 0.72 34.06
C THR A 97 10.84 0.48 33.73
N HIS A 98 11.10 -0.31 32.68
CA HIS A 98 12.43 -0.59 32.13
C HIS A 98 13.41 -1.44 32.99
N ASN A 99 12.91 -2.21 33.94
CA ASN A 99 13.72 -3.12 34.74
C ASN A 99 14.07 -4.45 34.05
N ILE A 100 13.65 -4.62 32.81
CA ILE A 100 14.02 -5.71 31.89
C ILE A 100 14.39 -5.08 30.55
N PRO A 101 15.53 -5.50 29.91
CA PRO A 101 15.97 -4.90 28.64
C PRO A 101 14.92 -5.09 27.55
N ARG A 102 14.68 -4.06 26.74
CA ARG A 102 13.93 -4.24 25.48
C ARG A 102 14.72 -5.16 24.56
N LEU A 103 14.05 -5.91 23.67
CA LEU A 103 14.71 -6.91 22.85
C LEU A 103 15.88 -6.32 22.03
N TYR A 104 15.70 -5.12 21.47
CA TYR A 104 16.72 -4.43 20.67
C TYR A 104 17.89 -3.81 21.48
N GLU A 105 17.78 -3.76 22.81
CA GLU A 105 18.86 -3.28 23.69
C GLU A 105 19.86 -4.38 24.04
N ILE A 106 19.51 -5.64 23.77
CA ILE A 106 20.32 -6.81 24.10
C ILE A 106 21.43 -6.98 23.07
N THR A 107 22.63 -7.16 23.54
CA THR A 107 23.80 -7.43 22.69
C THR A 107 24.57 -8.64 23.15
N LEU A 108 25.27 -9.30 22.22
CA LEU A 108 26.23 -10.38 22.51
C LEU A 108 27.67 -9.88 22.24
N LYS A 109 28.64 -10.35 23.01
CA LYS A 109 30.06 -10.18 22.68
C LYS A 109 30.58 -11.49 22.08
N ASN A 110 31.30 -11.41 20.96
CA ASN A 110 31.89 -12.57 20.27
C ASN A 110 30.88 -13.70 19.97
N ASN A 111 29.62 -13.36 19.75
CA ASN A 111 28.57 -14.35 19.51
C ASN A 111 28.40 -15.39 20.65
N ASP A 112 28.80 -15.06 21.89
CA ASP A 112 28.62 -15.92 23.06
C ASP A 112 27.18 -15.88 23.57
N SER A 113 26.40 -16.94 23.29
CA SER A 113 25.01 -17.08 23.72
C SER A 113 24.84 -17.28 25.24
N LYS A 114 25.92 -17.56 25.98
CA LYS A 114 25.86 -17.76 27.43
C LYS A 114 25.72 -16.46 28.21
N ARG A 115 26.04 -15.33 27.59
CA ARG A 115 26.01 -14.00 28.20
C ARG A 115 25.37 -12.99 27.29
N PHE A 116 24.49 -12.15 27.83
CA PHE A 116 24.04 -10.95 27.09
C PHE A 116 24.40 -9.68 27.87
N TYR A 117 24.55 -8.60 27.12
CA TYR A 117 24.95 -7.29 27.61
C TYR A 117 23.85 -6.30 27.38
N TRP A 118 23.66 -5.42 28.34
CA TRP A 118 22.60 -4.43 28.33
C TRP A 118 23.08 -3.14 29.00
N THR A 119 22.73 -1.98 28.40
CA THR A 119 23.02 -0.66 28.98
C THR A 119 21.70 0.05 29.27
N HIS A 120 21.55 0.50 30.51
CA HIS A 120 20.40 1.30 30.91
C HIS A 120 20.85 2.41 31.88
N ASN A 121 20.38 3.66 31.62
CA ASN A 121 20.77 4.84 32.42
C ASN A 121 22.30 4.98 32.67
N LYS A 122 23.10 4.72 31.62
CA LYS A 122 24.58 4.70 31.65
C LYS A 122 25.19 3.58 32.51
N VAL A 123 24.39 2.69 33.04
CA VAL A 123 24.86 1.50 33.75
C VAL A 123 25.00 0.37 32.75
N HIS A 124 26.22 -0.14 32.59
CA HIS A 124 26.53 -1.26 31.70
C HIS A 124 26.52 -2.56 32.49
N MET A 125 25.69 -3.51 32.04
CA MET A 125 25.44 -4.75 32.77
C MET A 125 25.67 -5.98 31.87
N VAL A 126 26.03 -7.08 32.50
CA VAL A 126 26.14 -8.39 31.87
C VAL A 126 25.35 -9.42 32.67
N TYR A 127 24.52 -10.18 31.97
CA TYR A 127 23.74 -11.30 32.53
C TYR A 127 24.33 -12.62 32.05
N ASN A 128 24.74 -13.46 33.01
CA ASN A 128 25.15 -14.83 32.73
C ASN A 128 23.92 -15.75 32.79
N ARG A 129 23.53 -16.27 31.62
CA ARG A 129 22.32 -17.10 31.47
C ARG A 129 22.39 -18.45 32.17
N ALA A 130 23.58 -19.04 32.26
CA ALA A 130 23.78 -20.33 32.93
C ALA A 130 23.60 -20.22 34.46
N THR A 131 24.15 -19.17 35.07
CA THR A 131 24.07 -18.96 36.52
C THR A 131 22.86 -18.16 36.95
N GLY A 132 22.27 -17.35 36.06
CA GLY A 132 21.18 -16.42 36.36
C GLY A 132 21.66 -15.16 37.10
N VAL A 133 22.96 -14.82 37.04
CA VAL A 133 23.56 -13.69 37.74
C VAL A 133 23.66 -12.48 36.82
N LEU A 134 23.12 -11.34 37.26
CA LEU A 134 23.31 -10.03 36.68
C LEU A 134 24.40 -9.27 37.46
N SER A 135 25.40 -8.73 36.75
CA SER A 135 26.48 -7.95 37.31
C SER A 135 26.83 -6.75 36.44
N LEU A 136 27.67 -5.82 36.98
CA LEU A 136 28.20 -4.73 36.17
C LEU A 136 29.17 -5.29 35.10
N ASP A 137 29.13 -4.71 33.91
CA ASP A 137 30.09 -5.01 32.85
C ASP A 137 31.34 -4.16 32.99
N ASN A 138 32.34 -4.65 33.74
CA ASN A 138 33.59 -3.98 33.92
C ASN A 138 34.50 -4.00 32.67
N THR A 139 34.06 -4.67 31.59
CA THR A 139 34.76 -4.74 30.30
C THR A 139 34.22 -3.77 29.26
N TYR A 140 33.27 -2.94 29.67
CA TYR A 140 32.71 -1.94 28.75
C TYR A 140 33.75 -0.86 28.44
N VAL A 141 34.01 -0.65 27.16
CA VAL A 141 34.81 0.46 26.67
C VAL A 141 33.87 1.34 25.84
N GLU A 142 33.74 2.59 26.23
CA GLU A 142 32.95 3.57 25.47
C GLU A 142 33.52 3.68 24.06
N LYS A 143 32.83 3.15 23.07
CA LYS A 143 33.19 3.36 21.68
C LYS A 143 32.87 4.82 21.40
N ALA A 144 33.90 5.62 21.07
CA ALA A 144 33.69 6.93 20.50
C ALA A 144 32.65 6.77 19.38
N GLU A 145 31.50 7.43 19.54
CA GLU A 145 30.46 7.46 18.50
C GLU A 145 31.14 7.98 17.23
N LYS A 146 31.49 7.07 16.32
CA LYS A 146 31.66 7.47 14.93
C LYS A 146 30.29 8.00 14.54
N LYS A 147 30.11 9.33 14.63
CA LYS A 147 28.99 10.01 13.97
C LYS A 147 28.98 9.39 12.58
N ARG A 148 28.02 8.49 12.31
CA ARG A 148 27.70 8.08 10.95
C ARG A 148 27.35 9.37 10.26
N ARG A 149 28.35 9.96 9.57
CA ARG A 149 28.08 10.95 8.55
C ARG A 149 27.19 10.19 7.59
N ASN A 150 25.90 10.53 7.61
CA ASN A 150 24.98 10.13 6.58
C ASN A 150 25.69 10.42 5.25
N GLN A 151 26.15 9.35 4.59
CA GLN A 151 26.67 9.47 3.26
C GLN A 151 25.47 9.85 2.38
N ASP A 152 25.45 11.15 2.08
CA ASP A 152 24.86 11.76 0.91
C ASP A 152 23.53 11.23 0.36
N MET A 153 22.46 11.52 1.08
CA MET A 153 21.16 11.77 0.47
C MET A 153 20.55 13.01 1.13
N GLY A 154 21.00 14.16 0.74
CA GLY A 154 20.42 15.41 1.19
C GLY A 154 20.84 16.53 0.26
N SER A 155 19.93 17.38 -0.13
CA SER A 155 20.21 18.64 -0.77
C SER A 155 21.20 19.45 0.11
N ARG A 156 22.48 19.32 -0.16
CA ARG A 156 23.47 20.19 0.44
C ARG A 156 23.52 21.46 -0.38
N SER A 157 23.22 22.56 0.24
CA SER A 157 23.38 23.88 -0.38
C SER A 157 24.84 24.19 -0.67
N THR A 158 25.80 23.53 0.01
CA THR A 158 27.24 23.80 -0.05
C THR A 158 28.02 22.57 -0.51
N THR A 159 29.02 22.77 -1.37
CA THR A 159 29.95 21.70 -1.80
C THR A 159 30.68 21.10 -0.61
N ARG A 160 31.14 19.83 -0.75
CA ARG A 160 31.77 19.08 0.33
C ARG A 160 33.06 19.72 0.88
N ASP A 161 33.79 20.40 0.02
CA ASP A 161 35.00 21.19 0.38
C ASP A 161 34.66 22.61 0.86
N SER A 162 33.40 22.95 0.93
CA SER A 162 32.88 24.24 1.35
C SER A 162 33.25 25.44 0.44
N LEU A 163 33.70 25.18 -0.81
CA LEU A 163 34.09 26.24 -1.73
C LEU A 163 32.90 27.01 -2.34
N TYR A 164 31.81 26.29 -2.62
CA TYR A 164 30.63 26.90 -3.26
C TYR A 164 29.37 26.61 -2.46
N THR A 165 28.51 27.62 -2.39
CA THR A 165 27.16 27.51 -1.82
C THR A 165 26.12 27.88 -2.85
N MET A 166 25.12 27.00 -3.04
CA MET A 166 23.94 27.31 -3.83
C MET A 166 22.91 28.03 -2.98
N LEU A 167 22.41 29.12 -3.48
CA LEU A 167 21.42 29.97 -2.82
C LEU A 167 20.16 30.02 -3.69
N GLY A 168 19.00 30.17 -3.06
CA GLY A 168 17.74 30.38 -3.75
C GLY A 168 17.12 31.72 -3.36
N ASP A 169 16.63 32.44 -4.35
CA ASP A 169 15.82 33.65 -4.14
C ASP A 169 14.63 33.63 -5.08
N LYS A 170 13.43 33.89 -4.51
CA LYS A 170 12.17 33.78 -5.25
C LYS A 170 12.10 32.41 -5.93
N TYR A 171 12.34 32.34 -7.22
CA TYR A 171 12.25 31.11 -8.02
C TYR A 171 13.57 30.73 -8.65
N ASN A 172 14.67 31.50 -8.42
CA ASN A 172 15.90 31.39 -9.15
C ASN A 172 17.11 31.01 -8.29
N LEU A 173 18.14 30.47 -8.92
CA LEU A 173 19.38 30.03 -8.29
C LEU A 173 20.47 31.09 -8.39
N TYR A 174 21.27 31.15 -7.31
CA TYR A 174 22.50 31.92 -7.20
C TYR A 174 23.59 31.03 -6.63
N VAL A 175 24.80 31.17 -7.15
CA VAL A 175 26.00 30.55 -6.56
C VAL A 175 26.83 31.58 -5.83
N ARG A 176 27.34 31.22 -4.66
CA ARG A 176 28.33 32.01 -3.92
C ARG A 176 29.65 31.24 -3.88
N ASN A 177 30.73 31.90 -4.27
CA ASN A 177 32.08 31.45 -3.97
C ASN A 177 32.42 31.83 -2.52
N ASN A 178 32.61 30.86 -1.64
CA ASN A 178 32.80 31.12 -0.21
C ASN A 178 34.18 31.70 0.14
N LYS A 179 35.19 31.61 -0.76
CA LYS A 179 36.48 32.22 -0.56
C LYS A 179 36.46 33.70 -0.89
N THR A 180 35.83 34.07 -2.04
CA THR A 180 35.79 35.46 -2.50
C THR A 180 34.57 36.23 -2.00
N GLY A 181 33.54 35.54 -1.56
CA GLY A 181 32.23 36.12 -1.23
C GLY A 181 31.38 36.52 -2.44
N GLU A 182 31.90 36.35 -3.64
CA GLU A 182 31.20 36.70 -4.88
C GLU A 182 29.93 35.86 -5.05
N LYS A 183 28.85 36.53 -5.43
CA LYS A 183 27.55 35.90 -5.74
C LYS A 183 27.22 36.15 -7.22
N ARG A 184 26.76 35.07 -7.88
CA ARG A 184 26.34 35.16 -9.28
C ARG A 184 24.98 34.49 -9.46
N GLN A 185 24.05 35.13 -10.15
CA GLN A 185 22.78 34.54 -10.54
C GLN A 185 23.01 33.55 -11.69
N LEU A 186 22.34 32.39 -11.59
CA LEU A 186 22.51 31.28 -12.55
C LEU A 186 21.27 31.06 -13.42
N THR A 187 20.08 31.33 -12.89
CA THR A 187 18.81 31.13 -13.62
C THR A 187 17.98 32.43 -13.57
N PHE A 188 17.18 32.67 -14.62
CA PHE A 188 16.42 33.93 -14.81
C PHE A 188 14.96 33.69 -15.18
N ASP A 189 14.56 32.43 -15.39
CA ASP A 189 13.26 32.00 -15.91
C ASP A 189 12.40 31.29 -14.88
N GLY A 190 12.86 31.26 -13.61
CA GLY A 190 12.09 30.72 -12.49
C GLY A 190 10.86 31.57 -12.19
N LYS A 191 9.72 30.92 -11.94
CA LYS A 191 8.43 31.55 -11.65
C LYS A 191 7.55 30.64 -10.82
N GLU A 192 6.39 31.12 -10.42
CA GLU A 192 5.37 30.31 -9.77
C GLU A 192 4.98 29.11 -10.65
N GLY A 193 4.92 27.91 -10.04
CA GLY A 193 4.68 26.65 -10.75
C GLY A 193 5.90 26.09 -11.50
N ALA A 194 7.01 26.86 -11.63
CA ALA A 194 8.26 26.43 -12.28
C ALA A 194 9.46 27.02 -11.53
N SER A 195 9.73 26.46 -10.34
CA SER A 195 10.72 26.99 -9.42
C SER A 195 11.98 26.12 -9.33
N TYR A 196 13.15 26.76 -9.29
CA TYR A 196 14.42 26.13 -8.92
C TYR A 196 14.61 26.07 -7.39
N CYS A 197 13.66 26.59 -6.61
CA CYS A 197 13.71 26.67 -5.16
C CYS A 197 12.59 25.87 -4.50
N PHE A 198 12.84 25.37 -3.29
CA PHE A 198 11.81 24.68 -2.49
C PHE A 198 10.67 25.62 -2.07
N THR A 199 11.01 26.84 -1.70
CA THR A 199 10.06 27.86 -1.32
C THR A 199 10.37 29.19 -1.98
N THR A 200 9.33 29.93 -2.35
CA THR A 200 9.50 31.31 -2.79
C THR A 200 9.78 32.17 -1.56
N ASN A 201 10.95 32.79 -1.54
CA ASN A 201 11.26 33.73 -0.49
C ASN A 201 11.15 35.16 -1.03
N LYS A 202 10.29 35.97 -0.41
CA LYS A 202 9.95 37.28 -0.93
C LYS A 202 11.06 38.31 -0.73
N ASP A 203 11.96 38.12 0.23
CA ASP A 203 12.75 39.22 0.72
C ASP A 203 14.27 39.08 0.72
N THR A 204 14.82 37.86 0.61
CA THR A 204 16.28 37.66 0.66
C THR A 204 16.76 36.37 -0.03
N ILE A 205 17.92 36.47 -0.63
CA ILE A 205 18.67 35.28 -1.13
C ILE A 205 19.09 34.44 0.09
N ARG A 206 18.64 33.20 0.16
CA ARG A 206 18.87 32.30 1.30
C ARG A 206 19.58 31.02 0.91
N GLU A 207 20.52 30.61 1.76
CA GLU A 207 21.06 29.28 1.82
C GLU A 207 19.96 28.28 2.22
N GLY A 208 19.94 27.10 1.60
CA GLY A 208 18.94 26.07 1.86
C GLY A 208 17.64 26.17 1.07
N ASN A 209 17.38 27.26 0.35
CA ASN A 209 16.20 27.37 -0.50
C ASN A 209 16.37 26.71 -1.88
N ALA A 210 17.57 26.48 -2.34
CA ALA A 210 17.84 25.83 -3.61
C ALA A 210 17.41 24.34 -3.59
N ALA A 211 16.65 23.88 -4.59
CA ALA A 211 15.99 22.58 -4.59
C ALA A 211 16.78 21.45 -5.23
N GLY A 212 18.01 21.68 -5.63
CA GLY A 212 18.90 20.67 -6.23
C GLY A 212 19.93 20.11 -5.26
N SER A 213 20.94 19.46 -5.79
CA SER A 213 22.03 18.87 -5.02
C SER A 213 23.40 19.04 -5.70
N TRP A 214 24.44 19.17 -4.87
CA TRP A 214 25.82 19.12 -5.30
C TRP A 214 26.35 17.68 -5.41
N HIS A 215 27.07 17.41 -6.50
CA HIS A 215 27.88 16.21 -6.73
C HIS A 215 29.33 16.67 -7.00
N ASN A 216 30.17 16.71 -5.97
CA ASN A 216 31.42 17.45 -5.99
C ASN A 216 31.15 18.93 -6.36
N HIS A 217 31.67 19.42 -7.48
CA HIS A 217 31.47 20.79 -7.96
C HIS A 217 30.38 20.91 -9.06
N VAL A 218 29.61 19.84 -9.29
CA VAL A 218 28.49 19.87 -10.24
C VAL A 218 27.18 19.92 -9.48
N TYR A 219 26.35 20.92 -9.74
CA TYR A 219 25.01 21.08 -9.20
C TYR A 219 23.96 20.62 -10.19
N LEU A 220 22.98 19.87 -9.71
CA LEU A 220 21.86 19.38 -10.50
C LEU A 220 20.53 19.71 -9.84
N HIS A 221 19.58 20.09 -10.67
CA HIS A 221 18.17 20.26 -10.26
C HIS A 221 17.23 19.78 -11.36
N LEU A 222 16.41 18.78 -11.06
CA LEU A 222 15.28 18.39 -11.89
C LEU A 222 14.07 19.23 -11.49
N MET A 223 13.76 20.25 -12.28
CA MET A 223 12.63 21.13 -12.08
C MET A 223 11.38 20.54 -12.74
N SER A 224 10.27 20.53 -12.02
CA SER A 224 8.93 20.32 -12.58
C SER A 224 8.28 21.68 -12.88
N ASP A 225 7.71 21.83 -14.07
CA ASP A 225 7.01 23.03 -14.52
C ASP A 225 5.51 22.76 -14.65
N ASP A 226 4.76 23.21 -13.64
CA ASP A 226 3.31 23.17 -13.59
C ASP A 226 2.66 24.53 -13.94
N SER A 227 3.44 25.52 -14.37
CA SER A 227 2.97 26.91 -14.55
C SER A 227 1.83 27.09 -15.58
N LYS A 228 1.62 26.08 -16.43
CA LYS A 228 0.52 26.06 -17.43
C LYS A 228 -0.55 25.03 -17.11
N VAL A 229 -0.37 24.24 -16.05
CA VAL A 229 -1.32 23.19 -15.64
C VAL A 229 -2.56 23.84 -15.02
N GLY A 230 -3.74 23.31 -15.34
CA GLY A 230 -5.01 23.76 -14.77
C GLY A 230 -5.08 23.56 -13.26
N ASN A 231 -5.89 24.36 -12.60
CA ASN A 231 -6.08 24.30 -11.15
C ASN A 231 -7.36 23.58 -10.76
N LEU A 232 -7.25 22.74 -9.73
CA LEU A 232 -8.36 22.32 -8.91
C LEU A 232 -8.59 23.36 -7.81
N TYR A 233 -9.86 23.76 -7.62
CA TYR A 233 -10.26 24.67 -6.56
C TYR A 233 -11.20 23.96 -5.59
N LEU A 234 -10.88 24.05 -4.29
CA LEU A 234 -11.70 23.52 -3.20
C LEU A 234 -11.99 24.65 -2.21
N ILE A 235 -13.14 24.60 -1.56
CA ILE A 235 -13.54 25.57 -0.56
C ILE A 235 -13.55 24.86 0.80
N ASP A 236 -12.58 25.20 1.65
CA ASP A 236 -12.52 24.70 3.02
C ASP A 236 -13.39 25.58 3.92
N VAL A 237 -14.55 25.03 4.30
CA VAL A 237 -15.58 25.78 5.05
C VAL A 237 -15.35 25.77 6.57
N LEU A 238 -14.48 24.89 7.09
CA LEU A 238 -14.29 24.71 8.53
C LEU A 238 -13.05 25.40 9.08
N ARG A 239 -12.14 25.91 8.25
CA ARG A 239 -10.91 26.56 8.71
C ARG A 239 -11.08 28.09 8.84
N GLY A 240 -11.22 28.56 10.08
CA GLY A 240 -11.31 29.97 10.44
C GLY A 240 -12.71 30.55 10.29
N ASP A 241 -12.83 31.87 10.47
CA ASP A 241 -14.12 32.56 10.50
C ASP A 241 -14.80 32.70 9.14
N ARG A 242 -14.06 32.49 8.07
CA ARG A 242 -14.55 32.55 6.68
C ARG A 242 -14.03 31.38 5.88
N PRO A 243 -14.82 30.85 4.92
CA PRO A 243 -14.36 29.83 4.00
C PRO A 243 -13.07 30.25 3.29
N ARG A 244 -12.15 29.29 3.11
CA ARG A 244 -10.85 29.51 2.46
C ARG A 244 -10.76 28.74 1.15
N LEU A 245 -10.23 29.39 0.12
CA LEU A 245 -9.92 28.74 -1.14
C LEU A 245 -8.62 27.94 -1.00
N LYS A 246 -8.67 26.63 -1.34
CA LYS A 246 -7.51 25.76 -1.52
C LYS A 246 -7.33 25.53 -3.02
N THR A 247 -6.12 25.73 -3.51
CA THR A 247 -5.76 25.55 -4.94
C THR A 247 -4.69 24.50 -5.08
N LYS A 248 -4.82 23.63 -6.10
CA LYS A 248 -3.86 22.58 -6.44
C LYS A 248 -3.74 22.43 -7.96
N HIS A 249 -2.52 22.38 -8.50
CA HIS A 249 -2.33 22.03 -9.91
C HIS A 249 -2.76 20.58 -10.14
N MET A 250 -3.69 20.38 -11.07
CA MET A 250 -4.24 19.06 -11.39
C MET A 250 -4.52 18.97 -12.89
N PRO A 251 -3.61 18.35 -13.68
CA PRO A 251 -3.89 18.10 -15.09
C PRO A 251 -4.95 17.02 -15.23
N LEU A 252 -5.85 17.20 -16.20
CA LEU A 252 -6.90 16.23 -16.53
C LEU A 252 -6.51 15.39 -17.76
N PRO A 253 -7.10 14.20 -17.95
CA PRO A 253 -6.85 13.35 -19.11
C PRO A 253 -7.07 14.10 -20.43
N ASN A 254 -6.17 13.90 -21.37
CA ASN A 254 -6.14 14.50 -22.71
C ASN A 254 -5.95 16.04 -22.76
N GLU A 255 -5.71 16.70 -21.62
CA GLU A 255 -5.35 18.12 -21.63
C GLU A 255 -4.02 18.36 -22.36
N LYS A 256 -3.96 19.52 -23.03
CA LYS A 256 -2.74 19.97 -23.75
C LYS A 256 -1.64 20.36 -22.76
N ASN A 257 -2.00 21.00 -21.68
CA ASN A 257 -1.08 21.54 -20.68
C ASN A 257 -0.93 20.56 -19.52
N VAL A 258 0.15 19.80 -19.51
CA VAL A 258 0.55 18.88 -18.45
C VAL A 258 1.91 19.25 -17.92
N ARG A 259 2.30 18.69 -16.78
CA ARG A 259 3.60 18.90 -16.17
C ARG A 259 4.73 18.67 -17.15
N GLN A 260 5.68 19.59 -17.19
CA GLN A 260 6.91 19.49 -17.97
C GLN A 260 8.12 19.36 -17.04
N TYR A 261 9.24 18.86 -17.54
CA TYR A 261 10.45 18.67 -16.75
C TYR A 261 11.65 19.31 -17.45
N ARG A 262 12.52 19.96 -16.64
CA ARG A 262 13.79 20.52 -17.09
C ARG A 262 14.90 20.09 -16.13
N LEU A 263 16.01 19.57 -16.65
CA LEU A 263 17.19 19.21 -15.86
C LEU A 263 18.24 20.30 -16.00
N TYR A 264 18.37 21.10 -14.95
CA TYR A 264 19.40 22.14 -14.87
C TYR A 264 20.69 21.54 -14.33
N TRP A 265 21.80 21.86 -14.99
CA TRP A 265 23.14 21.43 -14.68
C TRP A 265 24.04 22.65 -14.57
N TYR A 266 24.90 22.70 -13.56
CA TYR A 266 25.88 23.73 -13.36
C TYR A 266 27.21 23.15 -12.88
N ASN A 267 28.33 23.49 -13.52
CA ASN A 267 29.66 23.09 -13.12
C ASN A 267 30.41 24.33 -12.57
N ALA A 268 30.73 24.29 -11.27
CA ALA A 268 31.35 25.41 -10.57
C ALA A 268 32.83 25.64 -11.00
N ASP A 269 33.53 24.59 -11.46
CA ASP A 269 34.94 24.70 -11.90
C ASP A 269 35.06 25.45 -13.25
N THR A 270 34.12 25.24 -14.14
CA THR A 270 34.09 25.93 -15.46
C THR A 270 33.22 27.18 -15.41
N GLY A 271 32.35 27.31 -14.42
CA GLY A 271 31.35 28.38 -14.36
C GLY A 271 30.22 28.23 -15.38
N GLU A 272 30.11 27.11 -16.09
CA GLU A 272 29.06 26.85 -17.09
C GLU A 272 27.77 26.34 -16.40
N GLY A 273 26.64 26.95 -16.75
CA GLY A 273 25.31 26.50 -16.36
C GLY A 273 24.36 26.42 -17.55
N LYS A 274 23.60 25.34 -17.65
CA LYS A 274 22.67 25.10 -18.75
C LYS A 274 21.54 24.13 -18.37
N VAL A 275 20.44 24.22 -19.12
CA VAL A 275 19.43 23.17 -19.16
C VAL A 275 19.92 22.07 -20.11
N LEU A 276 19.97 20.83 -19.60
CA LEU A 276 20.40 19.70 -20.39
C LEU A 276 19.31 19.26 -21.38
N PRO A 277 19.70 18.78 -22.59
CA PRO A 277 18.76 18.31 -23.61
C PRO A 277 18.26 16.91 -23.27
N ILE A 278 17.31 16.81 -22.33
CA ILE A 278 16.70 15.56 -21.91
C ILE A 278 15.42 15.22 -22.68
N ASP A 279 14.88 16.17 -23.44
CA ASP A 279 13.62 16.02 -24.15
C ASP A 279 13.76 15.02 -25.31
N LYS A 280 12.92 14.02 -25.32
CA LYS A 280 12.78 13.04 -26.39
C LYS A 280 11.32 12.76 -26.72
N TYR A 281 10.50 12.58 -25.71
CA TYR A 281 9.07 12.33 -25.88
C TYR A 281 8.30 13.59 -25.49
N LYS A 282 7.29 13.93 -26.28
CA LYS A 282 6.37 15.00 -25.90
C LYS A 282 5.71 14.66 -24.56
N ASP A 283 5.69 15.63 -23.66
CA ASP A 283 5.04 15.51 -22.34
C ASP A 283 5.58 14.32 -21.50
N GLN A 284 6.85 14.05 -21.61
CA GLN A 284 7.51 12.95 -20.89
C GLN A 284 7.54 13.15 -19.39
N GLU A 285 7.49 12.05 -18.61
CA GLU A 285 7.83 12.04 -17.19
C GLU A 285 9.32 11.74 -17.00
N VAL A 286 9.98 12.48 -16.11
CA VAL A 286 11.41 12.29 -15.79
C VAL A 286 11.58 12.08 -14.29
N LYS A 287 12.38 11.06 -13.90
CA LYS A 287 12.76 10.79 -12.50
C LYS A 287 14.28 10.66 -12.41
N LEU A 288 14.91 11.51 -11.61
CA LEU A 288 16.36 11.50 -11.39
C LEU A 288 16.72 10.65 -10.17
N ASN A 289 17.70 9.76 -10.35
CA ASN A 289 18.40 9.11 -9.25
C ASN A 289 19.64 9.93 -8.91
N TYR A 290 19.67 10.50 -7.70
CA TYR A 290 20.75 11.38 -7.25
C TYR A 290 22.00 10.64 -6.77
N GLU A 291 22.05 9.32 -6.82
CA GLU A 291 23.23 8.54 -6.45
C GLU A 291 24.32 8.66 -7.53
N ASN A 292 25.54 8.98 -7.09
CA ASN A 292 26.69 9.15 -7.98
C ASN A 292 27.46 7.83 -8.13
N TYR A 293 27.56 7.37 -9.37
CA TYR A 293 28.27 6.16 -9.76
C TYR A 293 29.50 6.54 -10.60
N ASP A 294 30.63 6.75 -9.96
CA ASP A 294 31.93 7.10 -10.60
C ASP A 294 31.79 8.27 -11.60
N GLY A 295 31.20 9.38 -11.16
CA GLY A 295 31.00 10.58 -11.99
C GLY A 295 29.82 10.51 -12.97
N ASN A 296 28.94 9.52 -12.80
CA ASN A 296 27.71 9.42 -13.58
C ASN A 296 26.48 9.35 -12.66
N LEU A 297 25.39 9.96 -13.09
CA LEU A 297 24.06 9.74 -12.55
C LEU A 297 23.17 9.04 -13.58
N TYR A 298 22.06 8.51 -13.07
CA TYR A 298 21.07 7.89 -13.92
C TYR A 298 19.70 8.55 -13.70
N PHE A 299 18.93 8.67 -14.77
CA PHE A 299 17.56 9.10 -14.69
C PHE A 299 16.71 8.28 -15.64
N THR A 300 15.41 8.21 -15.35
CA THR A 300 14.45 7.61 -16.26
C THR A 300 13.64 8.69 -16.95
N ARG A 301 13.27 8.44 -18.19
CA ARG A 301 12.25 9.21 -18.90
C ARG A 301 11.24 8.26 -19.53
N ARG A 302 9.97 8.59 -19.39
CA ARG A 302 8.84 7.80 -19.84
C ARG A 302 7.94 8.67 -20.71
N ASN A 303 7.46 8.13 -21.81
CA ASN A 303 6.50 8.85 -22.64
C ASN A 303 5.14 8.98 -21.91
N ARG A 304 4.33 9.95 -22.31
CA ARG A 304 3.01 10.22 -21.73
C ARG A 304 2.05 9.02 -21.89
N GLY A 305 2.14 8.26 -22.99
CA GLY A 305 1.35 7.04 -23.21
C GLY A 305 1.72 5.85 -22.32
N VAL A 306 2.73 6.00 -21.47
CA VAL A 306 3.20 5.00 -20.48
C VAL A 306 3.58 3.64 -21.09
N ASP A 307 3.91 3.60 -22.37
CA ASP A 307 4.29 2.35 -23.05
C ASP A 307 5.78 2.26 -23.39
N THR A 308 6.52 3.35 -23.22
CA THR A 308 7.96 3.43 -23.49
C THR A 308 8.69 4.13 -22.36
N LEU A 309 9.74 3.50 -21.87
CA LEU A 309 10.57 3.96 -20.76
C LEU A 309 12.04 3.80 -21.10
N GLU A 310 12.86 4.79 -20.78
CA GLU A 310 14.31 4.72 -20.94
C GLU A 310 15.02 4.95 -19.61
N LEU A 311 16.10 4.20 -19.40
CA LEU A 311 17.16 4.52 -18.45
C LEU A 311 18.24 5.30 -19.17
N CYS A 312 18.49 6.53 -18.75
CA CYS A 312 19.52 7.41 -19.28
C CYS A 312 20.67 7.56 -18.29
N LYS A 313 21.88 7.71 -18.81
CA LYS A 313 23.10 8.01 -18.06
C LYS A 313 23.54 9.44 -18.34
N LEU A 314 23.76 10.21 -17.29
CA LEU A 314 24.30 11.57 -17.31
C LEU A 314 25.74 11.54 -16.81
N ASN A 315 26.69 11.93 -17.66
CA ASN A 315 28.05 12.17 -17.23
C ASN A 315 28.13 13.55 -16.54
N LEU A 316 28.44 13.57 -15.26
CA LEU A 316 28.43 14.79 -14.44
C LEU A 316 29.37 15.87 -14.91
N PRO A 317 30.68 15.61 -15.18
CA PRO A 317 31.62 16.64 -15.61
C PRO A 317 31.22 17.35 -16.91
N THR A 318 30.66 16.63 -17.88
CA THR A 318 30.39 17.14 -19.22
C THR A 318 28.92 17.49 -19.48
N GLY A 319 28.00 17.03 -18.64
CA GLY A 319 26.59 17.15 -18.91
C GLY A 319 26.08 16.27 -20.08
N LYS A 320 26.89 15.33 -20.57
CA LYS A 320 26.49 14.45 -21.69
C LYS A 320 25.48 13.41 -21.25
N VAL A 321 24.37 13.32 -21.96
CA VAL A 321 23.30 12.34 -21.76
C VAL A 321 23.38 11.24 -22.81
N SER A 322 23.23 9.98 -22.38
CA SER A 322 23.14 8.82 -23.28
C SER A 322 22.04 7.84 -22.77
N VAL A 323 21.36 7.17 -23.71
CA VAL A 323 20.40 6.10 -23.39
C VAL A 323 21.17 4.82 -23.12
N VAL A 324 20.82 4.13 -22.02
CA VAL A 324 21.43 2.85 -21.62
C VAL A 324 20.47 1.69 -21.91
N ILE A 325 19.21 1.79 -21.45
CA ILE A 325 18.20 0.75 -21.66
C ILE A 325 16.91 1.43 -22.13
N GLN A 326 16.24 0.83 -23.11
CA GLN A 326 14.90 1.18 -23.51
C GLN A 326 13.97 -0.03 -23.28
N GLU A 327 12.84 0.21 -22.65
CA GLU A 327 11.75 -0.75 -22.46
C GLU A 327 10.52 -0.30 -23.22
N VAL A 328 9.93 -1.19 -23.99
CA VAL A 328 8.64 -0.96 -24.66
C VAL A 328 7.68 -2.05 -24.24
N CYS A 329 6.53 -1.69 -23.70
CA CYS A 329 5.52 -2.61 -23.20
C CYS A 329 4.12 -2.16 -23.62
N LYS A 330 3.45 -2.93 -24.43
CA LYS A 330 2.07 -2.66 -24.87
C LYS A 330 1.08 -3.48 -24.05
N PRO A 331 -0.11 -2.93 -23.70
CA PRO A 331 -0.59 -1.57 -24.01
C PRO A 331 0.08 -0.48 -23.17
N HIS A 332 0.53 -0.79 -21.94
CA HIS A 332 1.29 0.10 -21.06
C HIS A 332 2.20 -0.69 -20.12
N LEU A 333 3.19 -0.01 -19.55
CA LEU A 333 4.10 -0.55 -18.54
C LEU A 333 3.37 -0.81 -17.23
N ASN A 334 3.77 -1.87 -16.51
CA ASN A 334 3.40 -2.08 -15.12
C ASN A 334 4.22 -1.16 -14.22
N VAL A 335 3.77 0.08 -14.05
CA VAL A 335 4.48 1.09 -13.27
C VAL A 335 4.51 0.79 -11.76
N ASN A 336 3.66 -0.13 -11.30
CA ASN A 336 3.58 -0.50 -9.89
C ASN A 336 4.67 -1.49 -9.48
N LEU A 337 5.09 -2.37 -10.40
CA LEU A 337 6.11 -3.37 -10.15
C LEU A 337 7.47 -3.02 -10.78
N TRP A 338 7.46 -2.19 -11.82
CA TRP A 338 8.68 -1.85 -12.51
C TRP A 338 9.71 -1.21 -11.56
N SER A 339 10.92 -1.74 -11.59
CA SER A 339 12.02 -1.26 -10.78
C SER A 339 13.39 -1.61 -11.39
N TYR A 340 14.43 -0.95 -10.91
CA TYR A 340 15.81 -1.27 -11.29
C TYR A 340 16.77 -1.07 -10.11
N ARG A 341 17.96 -1.66 -10.20
CA ARG A 341 19.08 -1.41 -9.28
C ARG A 341 20.36 -1.26 -10.08
N ILE A 342 21.12 -0.24 -9.74
CA ILE A 342 22.48 -0.04 -10.26
C ILE A 342 23.43 -0.63 -9.23
N ILE A 343 24.32 -1.51 -9.66
CA ILE A 343 25.20 -2.27 -8.79
C ILE A 343 26.66 -2.23 -9.28
N ASN A 344 27.59 -2.73 -8.46
CA ASN A 344 29.01 -2.80 -8.78
C ASN A 344 29.59 -1.43 -9.22
N HIS A 345 29.31 -0.36 -8.43
CA HIS A 345 29.76 1.01 -8.73
C HIS A 345 29.35 1.50 -10.11
N GLY A 346 28.13 1.19 -10.53
CA GLY A 346 27.61 1.64 -11.82
C GLY A 346 27.99 0.78 -13.03
N LYS A 347 28.62 -0.39 -12.83
CA LYS A 347 29.04 -1.28 -13.92
C LYS A 347 27.98 -2.22 -14.41
N GLU A 348 26.96 -2.53 -13.59
CA GLU A 348 25.88 -3.45 -13.91
C GLU A 348 24.53 -2.88 -13.46
N ILE A 349 23.47 -3.29 -14.16
CA ILE A 349 22.11 -2.84 -13.92
C ILE A 349 21.20 -4.06 -13.85
N ILE A 350 20.47 -4.21 -12.75
CA ILE A 350 19.36 -5.15 -12.63
C ILE A 350 18.10 -4.40 -13.06
N TRP A 351 17.42 -4.90 -14.09
CA TRP A 351 16.29 -4.25 -14.74
C TRP A 351 15.06 -5.17 -14.75
N TRP A 352 13.91 -4.65 -14.30
CA TRP A 352 12.64 -5.36 -14.38
C TRP A 352 11.98 -5.17 -15.75
N SER A 353 11.42 -6.24 -16.32
CA SER A 353 10.77 -6.20 -17.63
C SER A 353 9.69 -7.27 -17.75
N GLU A 354 8.58 -6.93 -18.40
CA GLU A 354 7.48 -7.84 -18.78
C GLU A 354 7.56 -8.32 -20.24
N ARG A 355 8.72 -8.32 -20.86
CA ARG A 355 8.89 -8.74 -22.26
C ARG A 355 8.40 -10.15 -22.56
N THR A 356 8.20 -10.99 -21.54
CA THR A 356 7.67 -12.36 -21.64
C THR A 356 6.21 -12.45 -21.19
N GLY A 357 5.50 -11.32 -21.00
CA GLY A 357 4.12 -11.26 -20.48
C GLY A 357 4.03 -11.29 -18.96
N ARG A 358 5.14 -11.61 -18.27
CA ARG A 358 5.27 -11.63 -16.81
C ARG A 358 6.50 -10.86 -16.38
N GLY A 359 6.42 -10.17 -15.24
CA GLY A 359 7.52 -9.41 -14.69
C GLY A 359 8.71 -10.26 -14.29
N ASN A 360 9.89 -9.93 -14.78
CA ASN A 360 11.14 -10.61 -14.49
C ASN A 360 12.32 -9.65 -14.40
N TYR A 361 13.36 -10.04 -13.68
CA TYR A 361 14.62 -9.30 -13.60
C TYR A 361 15.63 -9.80 -14.62
N TYR A 362 16.32 -8.85 -15.24
CA TYR A 362 17.37 -9.04 -16.25
C TYR A 362 18.62 -8.30 -15.83
N LEU A 363 19.79 -8.86 -16.15
CA LEU A 363 21.08 -8.22 -15.90
C LEU A 363 21.60 -7.58 -17.18
N TYR A 364 22.01 -6.31 -17.07
CA TYR A 364 22.67 -5.54 -18.12
C TYR A 364 24.03 -5.03 -17.65
N ASP A 365 24.92 -4.73 -18.59
CA ASP A 365 26.07 -3.87 -18.31
C ASP A 365 25.68 -2.37 -18.39
N ASN A 366 26.60 -1.49 -18.07
CA ASN A 366 26.37 -0.05 -18.07
C ASN A 366 26.42 0.59 -19.46
N GLN A 367 26.58 -0.21 -20.52
CA GLN A 367 26.43 0.19 -21.92
C GLN A 367 25.08 -0.28 -22.50
N GLY A 368 24.25 -0.95 -21.68
CA GLY A 368 22.94 -1.45 -22.09
C GLY A 368 22.95 -2.81 -22.80
N LYS A 369 24.07 -3.52 -22.77
CA LYS A 369 24.14 -4.89 -23.30
C LYS A 369 23.52 -5.86 -22.30
N LEU A 370 22.48 -6.60 -22.76
CA LEU A 370 21.85 -7.65 -21.97
C LEU A 370 22.84 -8.79 -21.70
N LYS A 371 23.07 -9.12 -20.43
CA LYS A 371 23.88 -10.26 -19.96
C LYS A 371 23.06 -11.53 -19.77
N GLY A 372 21.81 -11.42 -19.35
CA GLY A 372 20.93 -12.56 -19.16
C GLY A 372 19.69 -12.26 -18.33
N ARG A 373 18.79 -13.24 -18.26
CA ARG A 373 17.62 -13.24 -17.38
C ARG A 373 18.00 -13.83 -16.02
N ILE A 374 17.67 -13.12 -14.93
CA ILE A 374 17.96 -13.54 -13.56
C ILE A 374 16.85 -14.43 -13.02
N THR A 375 15.59 -13.98 -13.10
CA THR A 375 14.44 -14.67 -12.50
C THR A 375 13.72 -15.55 -13.51
N ARG A 376 13.06 -16.61 -13.03
CA ARG A 376 12.40 -17.62 -13.85
C ARG A 376 11.04 -18.00 -13.28
N GLY A 377 10.21 -18.65 -14.08
CA GLY A 377 8.91 -19.20 -13.75
C GLY A 377 7.83 -18.74 -14.73
N ASP A 378 7.01 -19.69 -15.21
CA ASP A 378 5.98 -19.41 -16.21
C ASP A 378 4.79 -18.65 -15.62
N ASN A 379 4.48 -18.90 -14.34
CA ASN A 379 3.42 -18.23 -13.61
C ASN A 379 3.93 -17.18 -12.63
N LEU A 380 5.23 -17.11 -12.39
CA LEU A 380 5.82 -16.18 -11.42
C LEU A 380 5.88 -14.76 -11.98
N VAL A 381 5.40 -13.81 -11.19
CA VAL A 381 5.59 -12.37 -11.38
C VAL A 381 6.59 -11.89 -10.35
N ALA A 382 7.76 -11.41 -10.79
CA ALA A 382 8.75 -10.83 -9.90
C ALA A 382 8.28 -9.45 -9.40
N GLY A 383 8.18 -9.31 -8.10
CA GLY A 383 7.88 -8.07 -7.41
C GLY A 383 9.15 -7.33 -6.95
N ARG A 384 9.07 -6.68 -5.76
CA ARG A 384 10.13 -5.86 -5.21
C ARG A 384 11.42 -6.65 -4.94
N ILE A 385 12.57 -6.01 -5.22
CA ILE A 385 13.88 -6.48 -4.75
C ILE A 385 14.02 -6.17 -3.27
N GLU A 386 14.30 -7.20 -2.46
CA GLU A 386 14.58 -7.07 -1.04
C GLU A 386 16.07 -6.86 -0.76
N TYR A 387 16.91 -7.65 -1.40
CA TYR A 387 18.35 -7.58 -1.19
C TYR A 387 19.13 -7.98 -2.44
N VAL A 388 20.24 -7.31 -2.67
CA VAL A 388 21.21 -7.63 -3.73
C VAL A 388 22.54 -8.00 -3.10
N ASP A 389 22.90 -9.27 -3.15
CA ASP A 389 24.21 -9.76 -2.72
C ASP A 389 25.17 -9.75 -3.91
N THR A 390 25.91 -8.66 -4.05
CA THR A 390 26.87 -8.50 -5.16
C THR A 390 28.08 -9.42 -5.03
N LEU A 391 28.44 -9.85 -3.82
CA LEU A 391 29.56 -10.77 -3.56
C LEU A 391 29.20 -12.20 -3.99
N LYS A 392 28.04 -12.69 -3.59
CA LYS A 392 27.54 -14.02 -3.97
C LYS A 392 26.83 -13.99 -5.33
N ARG A 393 26.73 -12.83 -5.96
CA ARG A 393 26.07 -12.63 -7.26
C ARG A 393 24.64 -13.19 -7.30
N ARG A 394 23.81 -12.77 -6.34
CA ARG A 394 22.42 -13.23 -6.22
C ARG A 394 21.47 -12.10 -5.83
N LEU A 395 20.22 -12.31 -6.15
CA LEU A 395 19.10 -11.43 -5.89
C LEU A 395 18.11 -12.11 -4.96
N ILE A 396 17.64 -11.42 -3.92
CA ILE A 396 16.47 -11.81 -3.12
C ILE A 396 15.32 -10.87 -3.49
N PHE A 397 14.17 -11.45 -3.81
CA PHE A 397 13.02 -10.71 -4.32
C PHE A 397 11.71 -11.35 -3.92
N ILE A 398 10.63 -10.56 -3.90
CA ILE A 398 9.27 -11.05 -3.75
C ILE A 398 8.78 -11.58 -5.09
N GLY A 399 8.10 -12.72 -5.08
CA GLY A 399 7.42 -13.26 -6.24
C GLY A 399 5.97 -13.62 -5.93
N TYR A 400 5.12 -13.49 -6.94
CA TYR A 400 3.70 -13.81 -6.91
C TYR A 400 3.39 -14.94 -7.89
N GLY A 401 2.38 -15.74 -7.62
CA GLY A 401 2.03 -16.91 -8.44
C GLY A 401 2.78 -18.19 -8.04
N ASP A 402 3.19 -18.33 -6.77
CA ASP A 402 3.78 -19.56 -6.25
C ASP A 402 2.75 -20.72 -6.28
N LYS A 403 3.24 -21.93 -6.53
CA LYS A 403 2.41 -23.12 -6.61
C LYS A 403 1.78 -23.56 -5.28
N GLN A 404 2.35 -23.15 -4.16
CA GLN A 404 1.87 -23.47 -2.83
C GLN A 404 0.72 -22.53 -2.40
N ALA A 405 0.58 -21.37 -3.05
CA ALA A 405 -0.37 -20.35 -2.69
C ALA A 405 -1.80 -20.73 -3.08
N TYR A 406 -2.74 -20.61 -2.14
CA TYR A 406 -4.17 -20.62 -2.43
C TYR A 406 -4.54 -19.42 -3.32
N ASP A 407 -4.14 -18.20 -2.90
CA ASP A 407 -4.28 -16.99 -3.70
C ASP A 407 -2.94 -16.70 -4.41
N PRO A 408 -2.92 -16.61 -5.75
CA PRO A 408 -1.69 -16.33 -6.49
C PRO A 408 -1.04 -14.99 -6.16
N GLU A 409 -1.70 -14.12 -5.42
CA GLU A 409 -1.17 -12.84 -4.97
C GLU A 409 -0.55 -12.88 -3.57
N TYR A 410 -0.48 -14.03 -2.93
CA TYR A 410 0.36 -14.17 -1.74
C TYR A 410 1.83 -13.93 -2.10
N ALA A 411 2.48 -13.10 -1.31
CA ALA A 411 3.89 -12.76 -1.48
C ALA A 411 4.77 -13.92 -0.97
N TYR A 412 5.62 -14.45 -1.84
CA TYR A 412 6.67 -15.41 -1.50
C TYR A 412 8.04 -14.82 -1.79
N TYR A 413 9.04 -15.25 -1.06
CA TYR A 413 10.40 -14.78 -1.26
C TYR A 413 11.25 -15.83 -1.96
N TYR A 414 12.08 -15.34 -2.87
CA TYR A 414 12.96 -16.15 -3.71
C TYR A 414 14.38 -15.63 -3.68
N VAL A 415 15.34 -16.54 -3.81
CA VAL A 415 16.72 -16.21 -4.14
C VAL A 415 17.05 -16.71 -5.54
N ALA A 416 17.65 -15.85 -6.38
CA ALA A 416 18.07 -16.22 -7.74
C ALA A 416 19.50 -15.74 -8.00
N ASP A 417 20.32 -16.60 -8.63
CA ASP A 417 21.65 -16.23 -9.08
C ASP A 417 21.58 -15.33 -10.31
N PHE A 418 22.47 -14.34 -10.43
CA PHE A 418 22.50 -13.40 -11.56
C PHE A 418 22.65 -14.07 -12.94
N ASN A 419 23.21 -15.27 -12.99
CA ASN A 419 23.31 -16.06 -14.22
C ASN A 419 22.01 -16.80 -14.57
N GLY A 420 20.98 -16.69 -13.71
CA GLY A 420 19.69 -17.32 -13.87
C GLY A 420 19.71 -18.88 -13.80
N LYS A 421 20.80 -19.52 -13.37
CA LYS A 421 20.89 -21.00 -13.30
C LYS A 421 20.17 -21.58 -12.09
N ARG A 422 20.23 -20.88 -10.95
CA ARG A 422 19.58 -21.28 -9.69
C ARG A 422 18.54 -20.25 -9.31
N GLN A 423 17.33 -20.70 -8.98
CA GLN A 423 16.29 -19.98 -8.29
C GLN A 423 15.62 -20.91 -7.30
N GLN A 424 15.44 -20.46 -6.06
CA GLN A 424 14.82 -21.23 -4.99
C GLN A 424 13.85 -20.36 -4.20
N THR A 425 12.76 -20.94 -3.73
CA THR A 425 11.87 -20.32 -2.75
C THR A 425 12.56 -20.29 -1.39
N LEU A 426 12.48 -19.14 -0.72
CA LEU A 426 12.99 -18.94 0.66
C LEU A 426 11.92 -19.24 1.71
N THR A 427 10.64 -19.10 1.36
CA THR A 427 9.52 -19.12 2.30
C THR A 427 8.58 -20.28 1.96
N TYR A 428 7.99 -20.87 3.00
CA TYR A 428 7.15 -22.06 2.89
C TYR A 428 5.89 -21.90 3.76
N GLY A 429 4.76 -22.35 3.24
CA GLY A 429 3.46 -22.24 3.88
C GLY A 429 2.47 -21.48 3.00
N ASP A 430 1.18 -21.79 3.14
CA ASP A 430 0.12 -21.16 2.36
C ASP A 430 -0.34 -19.87 3.04
N GLY A 431 0.20 -18.75 2.56
CA GLY A 431 -0.09 -17.40 3.06
C GLY A 431 0.84 -16.36 2.46
N THR A 432 0.64 -15.12 2.80
CA THR A 432 1.53 -14.01 2.44
C THR A 432 2.67 -13.90 3.45
N HIS A 433 3.90 -13.79 2.96
CA HIS A 433 5.13 -13.80 3.74
C HIS A 433 5.76 -12.41 3.87
N GLU A 434 6.46 -12.20 4.97
CA GLU A 434 7.30 -11.03 5.23
C GLU A 434 8.61 -11.49 5.88
N LEU A 435 9.76 -11.01 5.37
CA LEU A 435 11.08 -11.36 5.89
C LEU A 435 11.75 -10.23 6.65
N ASP A 436 12.27 -10.55 7.85
CA ASP A 436 13.18 -9.70 8.61
C ASP A 436 14.57 -10.37 8.63
N PHE A 437 15.54 -9.76 7.93
CA PHE A 437 16.87 -10.34 7.76
C PHE A 437 17.79 -10.11 8.95
N SER A 438 18.62 -11.11 9.23
CA SER A 438 19.77 -10.92 10.10
C SER A 438 20.72 -9.84 9.55
N PRO A 439 21.53 -9.17 10.39
CA PRO A 439 22.43 -8.09 9.97
C PRO A 439 23.38 -8.46 8.82
N ASP A 440 23.74 -9.73 8.67
CA ASP A 440 24.60 -10.25 7.60
C ASP A 440 23.82 -10.88 6.43
N HIS A 441 22.49 -10.85 6.47
CA HIS A 441 21.58 -11.48 5.50
C HIS A 441 21.78 -12.99 5.32
N ARG A 442 22.39 -13.67 6.32
CA ARG A 442 22.58 -15.11 6.30
C ARG A 442 21.30 -15.85 6.69
N PHE A 443 20.54 -15.30 7.61
CA PHE A 443 19.28 -15.82 8.10
C PHE A 443 18.18 -14.77 7.93
N ALA A 444 16.94 -15.23 7.97
CA ALA A 444 15.77 -14.35 8.02
C ALA A 444 14.72 -14.94 8.96
N ILE A 445 13.98 -14.09 9.63
CA ILE A 445 12.72 -14.44 10.29
C ILE A 445 11.63 -14.29 9.22
N ASP A 446 10.95 -15.37 8.91
CA ASP A 446 9.79 -15.41 8.02
C ASP A 446 8.52 -15.39 8.86
N SER A 447 7.72 -14.34 8.71
CA SER A 447 6.38 -14.26 9.28
C SER A 447 5.35 -14.36 8.18
N TYR A 448 4.46 -15.35 8.24
CA TYR A 448 3.42 -15.48 7.23
C TYR A 448 2.03 -15.68 7.85
N SER A 449 1.03 -15.22 7.15
CA SER A 449 -0.36 -15.37 7.54
C SER A 449 -1.27 -15.32 6.31
N ARG A 450 -2.54 -15.61 6.51
CA ARG A 450 -3.62 -15.32 5.55
C ARG A 450 -4.88 -14.95 6.34
N MET A 451 -5.92 -14.52 5.68
CA MET A 451 -7.12 -14.01 6.34
C MET A 451 -7.68 -14.90 7.45
N ASN A 452 -7.58 -16.21 7.30
CA ASN A 452 -8.08 -17.22 8.26
C ASN A 452 -6.95 -18.02 8.94
N LEU A 453 -5.71 -17.56 8.86
CA LEU A 453 -4.55 -18.18 9.52
C LEU A 453 -3.76 -17.11 10.28
N PRO A 454 -3.77 -17.14 11.63
CA PRO A 454 -2.90 -16.29 12.44
C PRO A 454 -1.43 -16.46 12.09
N THR A 455 -0.64 -15.41 12.32
CA THR A 455 0.77 -15.35 11.91
C THR A 455 1.61 -16.49 12.49
N VAL A 456 2.34 -17.18 11.62
CA VAL A 456 3.34 -18.20 11.93
C VAL A 456 4.72 -17.61 11.72
N TYR A 457 5.67 -17.91 12.59
CA TYR A 457 7.04 -17.39 12.57
C TYR A 457 8.05 -18.51 12.42
N ASN A 458 8.84 -18.44 11.35
CA ASN A 458 9.94 -19.35 11.07
C ASN A 458 11.28 -18.60 11.07
N VAL A 459 12.36 -19.29 11.32
CA VAL A 459 13.69 -18.83 10.94
C VAL A 459 14.18 -19.64 9.76
N VAL A 460 14.75 -18.97 8.76
CA VAL A 460 15.16 -19.55 7.47
C VAL A 460 16.65 -19.29 7.25
N ASP A 461 17.39 -20.31 6.81
CA ASP A 461 18.76 -20.17 6.30
C ASP A 461 18.71 -19.76 4.83
N VAL A 462 19.11 -18.53 4.52
CA VAL A 462 19.05 -17.95 3.16
C VAL A 462 19.94 -18.70 2.15
N ASP A 463 21.05 -19.31 2.62
CA ASP A 463 21.94 -20.10 1.76
C ASP A 463 21.45 -21.53 1.57
N ASN A 464 20.63 -22.05 2.49
CA ASN A 464 20.01 -23.36 2.42
C ASN A 464 18.54 -23.31 2.89
N PRO A 465 17.61 -22.83 2.05
CA PRO A 465 16.22 -22.59 2.44
C PRO A 465 15.45 -23.83 2.92
N LEU A 466 15.94 -25.04 2.65
CA LEU A 466 15.38 -26.27 3.22
C LEU A 466 15.56 -26.37 4.74
N LYS A 467 16.50 -25.60 5.31
CA LYS A 467 16.65 -25.43 6.74
C LYS A 467 15.80 -24.25 7.19
N HIS A 468 14.60 -24.53 7.59
CA HIS A 468 13.67 -23.60 8.21
C HIS A 468 13.04 -24.25 9.43
N TYR A 469 12.79 -23.45 10.47
CA TYR A 469 12.31 -23.92 11.76
C TYR A 469 11.24 -22.98 12.29
N GLU A 470 10.05 -23.50 12.57
CA GLU A 470 9.03 -22.73 13.29
C GLU A 470 9.47 -22.54 14.75
N PHE A 471 9.45 -21.31 15.22
CA PHE A 471 9.79 -20.99 16.60
C PHE A 471 8.63 -20.38 17.40
N ALA A 472 7.65 -19.77 16.73
CA ALA A 472 6.49 -19.17 17.36
C ALA A 472 5.29 -19.12 16.39
N ARG A 473 4.09 -19.02 16.96
CA ARG A 473 2.87 -18.68 16.22
C ARG A 473 1.90 -17.90 17.08
N ARG A 474 1.15 -17.01 16.46
CA ARG A 474 -0.01 -16.40 17.08
C ARG A 474 -1.17 -17.39 17.07
N THR A 475 -2.17 -17.18 17.94
CA THR A 475 -3.37 -18.01 17.99
C THR A 475 -4.62 -17.14 17.98
N ASP A 476 -5.70 -17.68 17.45
CA ASP A 476 -7.04 -17.07 17.46
C ASP A 476 -7.96 -17.68 18.54
N ASN A 477 -7.41 -18.49 19.46
CA ASN A 477 -8.22 -19.16 20.48
C ASN A 477 -9.01 -18.17 21.34
N ALA A 478 -8.36 -17.12 21.85
CA ALA A 478 -9.02 -16.10 22.64
C ALA A 478 -10.06 -15.30 21.85
N LEU A 479 -9.85 -15.12 20.54
CA LEU A 479 -10.84 -14.53 19.65
C LEU A 479 -12.07 -15.45 19.48
N LYS A 480 -11.85 -16.75 19.29
CA LYS A 480 -12.93 -17.75 19.21
C LYS A 480 -13.73 -17.84 20.49
N GLU A 481 -13.07 -17.78 21.64
CA GLU A 481 -13.71 -17.69 22.96
C GLU A 481 -14.56 -16.42 23.12
N ALA A 482 -14.13 -15.31 22.50
CA ALA A 482 -14.89 -14.06 22.40
C ALA A 482 -15.98 -14.08 21.33
N GLY A 483 -16.19 -15.20 20.63
CA GLY A 483 -17.22 -15.38 19.62
C GLY A 483 -16.82 -15.00 18.17
N TRP A 484 -15.57 -14.57 17.95
CA TRP A 484 -15.09 -14.27 16.59
C TRP A 484 -14.95 -15.55 15.74
N LYS A 485 -15.26 -15.44 14.47
CA LYS A 485 -15.06 -16.51 13.48
C LYS A 485 -14.25 -15.97 12.30
N ALA A 486 -13.30 -16.77 11.84
CA ALA A 486 -12.51 -16.43 10.67
C ALA A 486 -13.38 -16.31 9.41
N PRO A 487 -13.11 -15.34 8.51
CA PRO A 487 -13.79 -15.25 7.25
C PRO A 487 -13.48 -16.46 6.34
N TRP A 488 -14.33 -16.68 5.36
CA TRP A 488 -14.17 -17.80 4.42
C TRP A 488 -13.37 -17.32 3.21
N LEU A 489 -12.30 -18.03 2.89
CA LEU A 489 -11.63 -17.84 1.62
C LEU A 489 -12.53 -18.38 0.51
N VAL A 490 -12.70 -17.64 -0.56
CA VAL A 490 -13.52 -18.01 -1.70
C VAL A 490 -12.74 -17.85 -2.99
N ASP A 491 -12.99 -18.76 -3.91
CA ASP A 491 -12.53 -18.68 -5.29
C ASP A 491 -13.68 -19.06 -6.23
N VAL A 492 -13.83 -18.29 -7.29
CA VAL A 492 -14.91 -18.47 -8.28
C VAL A 492 -14.35 -18.29 -9.70
N PRO A 493 -14.98 -18.87 -10.73
CA PRO A 493 -14.67 -18.47 -12.09
C PRO A 493 -15.11 -17.02 -12.34
N ALA A 494 -14.36 -16.28 -13.15
CA ALA A 494 -14.81 -15.00 -13.69
C ALA A 494 -15.95 -15.21 -14.71
N ALA A 495 -16.54 -14.13 -15.18
CA ALA A 495 -17.60 -14.19 -16.21
C ALA A 495 -17.15 -14.80 -17.55
N ASP A 496 -15.86 -15.08 -17.76
CA ASP A 496 -15.32 -15.83 -18.90
C ASP A 496 -15.27 -17.35 -18.66
N GLU A 497 -15.70 -17.85 -17.50
CA GLU A 497 -15.68 -19.24 -17.06
C GLU A 497 -14.28 -19.90 -17.03
N LYS A 498 -13.21 -19.11 -17.17
CA LYS A 498 -11.82 -19.57 -17.29
C LYS A 498 -10.90 -19.01 -16.22
N THR A 499 -10.95 -17.69 -16.02
CA THR A 499 -10.08 -16.99 -15.07
C THR A 499 -10.59 -17.23 -13.65
N ARG A 500 -9.74 -17.73 -12.74
CA ARG A 500 -10.11 -17.85 -11.31
C ARG A 500 -9.95 -16.49 -10.63
N LEU A 501 -10.98 -16.10 -9.88
CA LEU A 501 -11.00 -14.93 -9.01
C LEU A 501 -10.92 -15.40 -7.57
N TYR A 502 -10.21 -14.63 -6.74
CA TYR A 502 -9.98 -14.97 -5.33
C TYR A 502 -10.49 -13.85 -4.44
N GLY A 503 -10.87 -14.19 -3.23
CA GLY A 503 -11.36 -13.21 -2.28
C GLY A 503 -11.82 -13.81 -0.97
N VAL A 504 -12.62 -13.04 -0.25
CA VAL A 504 -13.08 -13.33 1.11
C VAL A 504 -14.59 -13.18 1.19
N MET A 505 -15.22 -14.04 1.99
CA MET A 505 -16.64 -13.94 2.34
C MET A 505 -16.77 -13.92 3.88
N TYR A 506 -17.39 -12.86 4.38
CA TYR A 506 -17.74 -12.66 5.77
C TYR A 506 -19.17 -13.13 5.99
N VAL A 507 -19.37 -13.93 7.03
CA VAL A 507 -20.68 -14.46 7.39
C VAL A 507 -20.97 -14.12 8.83
N PRO A 508 -22.26 -13.93 9.21
CA PRO A 508 -22.62 -13.71 10.60
C PRO A 508 -22.14 -14.85 11.49
N THR A 509 -21.67 -14.58 12.70
CA THR A 509 -21.26 -15.62 13.64
C THR A 509 -22.43 -16.53 14.05
N PHE A 510 -23.66 -16.03 13.92
CA PHE A 510 -24.92 -16.74 14.16
C PHE A 510 -25.56 -17.33 12.87
N LEU A 511 -24.78 -17.52 11.79
CA LEU A 511 -25.27 -18.02 10.50
C LEU A 511 -26.10 -19.30 10.66
N ASP A 512 -27.37 -19.22 10.25
CA ASP A 512 -28.29 -20.35 10.11
C ASP A 512 -28.46 -20.66 8.60
N LYS A 513 -27.87 -21.76 8.14
CA LYS A 513 -27.86 -22.14 6.72
C LYS A 513 -29.25 -22.45 6.14
N THR A 514 -30.29 -22.55 6.98
CA THR A 514 -31.69 -22.76 6.55
C THR A 514 -32.39 -21.45 6.20
N LYS A 515 -31.82 -20.29 6.59
CA LYS A 515 -32.34 -18.95 6.35
C LYS A 515 -31.72 -18.33 5.12
N LYS A 516 -32.34 -17.25 4.63
CA LYS A 516 -31.83 -16.43 3.51
C LYS A 516 -31.30 -15.10 4.02
N TYR A 517 -30.08 -14.75 3.60
CA TYR A 517 -29.38 -13.53 3.98
C TYR A 517 -29.14 -12.62 2.76
N PRO A 518 -29.38 -11.31 2.87
CA PRO A 518 -28.93 -10.37 1.86
C PRO A 518 -27.41 -10.45 1.66
N ILE A 519 -26.96 -10.19 0.44
CA ILE A 519 -25.53 -10.14 0.14
C ILE A 519 -25.11 -8.71 -0.20
N ILE A 520 -23.93 -8.29 0.30
CA ILE A 520 -23.28 -7.03 -0.01
C ILE A 520 -21.92 -7.31 -0.63
N SER A 521 -21.65 -6.78 -1.82
CA SER A 521 -20.32 -6.78 -2.41
C SER A 521 -19.59 -5.50 -2.03
N PHE A 522 -18.48 -5.64 -1.29
CA PHE A 522 -17.53 -4.56 -1.01
C PHE A 522 -16.46 -4.60 -2.11
N VAL A 523 -16.35 -3.54 -2.90
CA VAL A 523 -15.56 -3.57 -4.13
C VAL A 523 -14.49 -2.49 -4.21
N TYR A 524 -13.33 -2.87 -4.77
CA TYR A 524 -12.30 -1.94 -5.24
C TYR A 524 -11.56 -2.55 -6.44
N PRO A 525 -11.86 -2.13 -7.68
CA PRO A 525 -11.31 -2.77 -8.88
C PRO A 525 -10.10 -2.03 -9.46
N GLY A 526 -9.27 -1.39 -8.65
CA GLY A 526 -8.17 -0.58 -9.17
C GLY A 526 -7.18 -1.41 -10.00
N PRO A 527 -6.76 -0.99 -11.20
CA PRO A 527 -5.72 -1.68 -11.94
C PRO A 527 -4.38 -1.75 -11.20
N GLN A 528 -4.22 -0.92 -10.18
CA GLN A 528 -3.04 -0.84 -9.32
C GLN A 528 -3.21 -1.59 -7.99
N ASP A 529 -4.44 -1.89 -7.56
CA ASP A 529 -4.74 -2.49 -6.27
C ASP A 529 -6.19 -2.97 -6.22
N ASP A 530 -6.47 -4.09 -5.58
CA ASP A 530 -7.82 -4.65 -5.38
C ASP A 530 -8.32 -4.51 -3.94
N GLN A 531 -7.48 -4.04 -3.02
CA GLN A 531 -7.77 -3.85 -1.59
C GLN A 531 -8.29 -5.10 -0.87
N ILE A 532 -7.97 -6.30 -1.38
CA ILE A 532 -8.30 -7.53 -0.67
C ILE A 532 -7.20 -7.83 0.34
N PRO A 533 -7.53 -7.99 1.62
CA PRO A 533 -6.54 -8.34 2.62
C PRO A 533 -6.02 -9.77 2.41
N ARG A 534 -4.72 -9.94 2.43
CA ARG A 534 -4.05 -11.24 2.24
C ARG A 534 -3.34 -11.73 3.48
N SER A 535 -3.27 -10.93 4.51
CA SER A 535 -2.76 -11.27 5.83
C SER A 535 -3.92 -11.42 6.84
N PHE A 536 -3.64 -11.97 8.02
CA PHE A 536 -4.62 -12.11 9.07
C PHE A 536 -5.16 -10.75 9.52
N THR A 537 -6.44 -10.55 9.33
CA THR A 537 -7.16 -9.29 9.62
C THR A 537 -8.47 -9.63 10.36
N LEU A 538 -8.86 -8.80 11.32
CA LEU A 538 -9.97 -9.10 12.21
C LEU A 538 -11.33 -8.68 11.65
N ASP A 539 -11.44 -7.48 11.10
CA ASP A 539 -12.71 -6.89 10.66
C ASP A 539 -12.68 -6.37 9.21
N ASP A 540 -11.49 -6.18 8.60
CA ASP A 540 -11.33 -5.71 7.20
C ASP A 540 -12.27 -4.57 6.80
N ALA A 541 -11.91 -3.35 7.14
CA ALA A 541 -12.71 -2.15 6.83
C ALA A 541 -14.16 -2.16 7.37
N GLY A 542 -14.46 -2.98 8.37
CA GLY A 542 -15.79 -3.13 8.94
C GLY A 542 -16.66 -4.19 8.26
N ASN A 543 -16.09 -5.06 7.42
CA ASN A 543 -16.84 -6.08 6.68
C ASN A 543 -17.36 -7.20 7.59
N GLN A 544 -16.58 -7.64 8.60
CA GLN A 544 -17.06 -8.63 9.57
C GLN A 544 -18.18 -8.04 10.44
N SER A 545 -17.99 -6.84 10.96
CA SER A 545 -19.01 -6.17 11.77
C SER A 545 -20.28 -5.83 10.97
N LEU A 546 -20.14 -5.54 9.66
CA LEU A 546 -21.29 -5.41 8.76
C LEU A 546 -22.01 -6.76 8.57
N ALA A 547 -21.25 -7.87 8.46
CA ALA A 547 -21.86 -9.21 8.38
C ALA A 547 -22.64 -9.56 9.65
N GLU A 548 -22.20 -9.14 10.85
CA GLU A 548 -22.90 -9.37 12.10
C GLU A 548 -24.28 -8.72 12.20
N MET A 549 -24.57 -7.77 11.32
CA MET A 549 -25.94 -7.24 11.20
C MET A 549 -26.90 -8.23 10.53
N GLY A 550 -26.40 -9.34 9.97
CA GLY A 550 -27.18 -10.36 9.26
C GLY A 550 -27.05 -10.28 7.74
N PHE A 551 -25.91 -9.81 7.25
CA PHE A 551 -25.55 -9.81 5.83
C PHE A 551 -24.51 -10.91 5.53
N ILE A 552 -24.45 -11.34 4.28
CA ILE A 552 -23.26 -11.95 3.71
C ILE A 552 -22.48 -10.82 3.05
N VAL A 553 -21.20 -10.63 3.41
CA VAL A 553 -20.37 -9.60 2.81
C VAL A 553 -19.24 -10.27 2.03
N ILE A 554 -19.01 -9.85 0.80
CA ILE A 554 -17.92 -10.38 -0.03
C ILE A 554 -16.96 -9.27 -0.47
N ASN A 555 -15.69 -9.63 -0.60
CA ASN A 555 -14.66 -8.82 -1.24
C ASN A 555 -13.88 -9.76 -2.16
N VAL A 556 -14.15 -9.73 -3.47
CA VAL A 556 -13.58 -10.64 -4.47
C VAL A 556 -13.00 -9.85 -5.63
N GLN A 557 -11.80 -10.23 -6.02
CA GLN A 557 -11.03 -9.61 -7.08
C GLN A 557 -11.68 -9.80 -8.45
N PRO A 558 -12.07 -8.73 -9.19
CA PRO A 558 -12.45 -8.86 -10.60
C PRO A 558 -11.20 -8.85 -11.51
N ARG A 559 -11.34 -9.29 -12.76
CA ARG A 559 -10.28 -9.11 -13.76
C ARG A 559 -10.01 -7.63 -13.99
N GLY A 560 -8.76 -7.29 -14.25
CA GLY A 560 -8.32 -5.91 -14.46
C GLY A 560 -7.92 -5.17 -13.19
N SER A 561 -8.19 -5.73 -12.01
CA SER A 561 -7.64 -5.26 -10.74
C SER A 561 -6.31 -5.95 -10.44
N SER A 562 -5.43 -5.28 -9.71
CA SER A 562 -4.13 -5.79 -9.29
C SER A 562 -3.07 -6.01 -10.38
N PRO A 563 -1.86 -5.47 -10.18
CA PRO A 563 -0.72 -5.63 -11.10
C PRO A 563 0.01 -6.97 -10.94
N LEU A 564 -0.37 -7.82 -9.96
CA LEU A 564 0.44 -8.95 -9.47
C LEU A 564 0.25 -10.25 -10.27
N ARG A 565 -0.75 -10.31 -11.15
CA ARG A 565 -1.12 -11.52 -11.91
C ARG A 565 -0.63 -11.53 -13.36
N GLY A 566 0.21 -10.55 -13.73
CA GLY A 566 0.78 -10.39 -15.06
C GLY A 566 -0.08 -9.55 -16.00
N ARG A 567 0.48 -9.22 -17.17
CA ARG A 567 -0.03 -8.17 -18.07
C ARG A 567 -1.46 -8.44 -18.56
N ASP A 568 -1.80 -9.65 -18.96
CA ASP A 568 -3.13 -9.95 -19.50
C ASP A 568 -4.23 -9.75 -18.47
N PHE A 569 -3.91 -9.91 -17.19
CA PHE A 569 -4.85 -9.69 -16.11
C PHE A 569 -5.05 -8.18 -15.82
N TYR A 570 -3.98 -7.43 -15.54
CA TYR A 570 -4.13 -6.03 -15.15
C TYR A 570 -4.51 -5.11 -16.31
N CYS A 571 -4.22 -5.49 -17.56
CA CYS A 571 -4.63 -4.75 -18.75
C CYS A 571 -6.04 -5.09 -19.24
N PHE A 572 -6.78 -5.98 -18.57
CA PHE A 572 -8.13 -6.39 -18.99
C PHE A 572 -9.09 -5.20 -19.18
N GLY A 573 -8.96 -4.17 -18.32
CA GLY A 573 -9.75 -2.95 -18.39
C GLY A 573 -9.26 -1.89 -19.37
N TYR A 574 -8.15 -2.11 -20.10
CA TYR A 574 -7.57 -1.10 -20.98
C TYR A 574 -8.51 -0.73 -22.14
N GLY A 575 -8.84 0.55 -22.25
CA GLY A 575 -9.81 1.06 -23.21
C GLY A 575 -11.28 0.90 -22.80
N ASN A 576 -11.55 0.27 -21.64
CA ASN A 576 -12.88 0.09 -21.07
C ASN A 576 -12.89 0.31 -19.55
N LEU A 577 -12.36 1.43 -19.12
CA LEU A 577 -12.07 1.71 -17.71
C LEU A 577 -13.30 1.76 -16.78
N ARG A 578 -14.52 1.88 -17.33
CA ARG A 578 -15.77 1.85 -16.56
C ARG A 578 -16.34 0.44 -16.38
N ASP A 579 -16.47 -0.31 -17.47
CA ASP A 579 -17.36 -1.47 -17.49
C ASP A 579 -16.66 -2.81 -17.22
N TYR A 580 -15.32 -2.84 -17.24
CA TYR A 580 -14.53 -4.09 -17.19
C TYR A 580 -14.79 -4.98 -15.95
N PRO A 581 -15.04 -4.43 -14.72
CA PRO A 581 -15.10 -5.28 -13.53
C PRO A 581 -16.51 -5.78 -13.21
N VAL A 582 -17.56 -5.13 -13.77
CA VAL A 582 -18.93 -5.31 -13.23
C VAL A 582 -19.57 -6.66 -13.59
N ALA A 583 -19.19 -7.24 -14.73
CA ALA A 583 -19.67 -8.57 -15.10
C ALA A 583 -19.10 -9.65 -14.19
N ASP A 584 -17.85 -9.53 -13.80
CA ASP A 584 -17.17 -10.47 -12.88
C ASP A 584 -17.78 -10.42 -11.48
N ASP A 585 -18.10 -9.22 -10.97
CA ASP A 585 -18.73 -9.07 -9.65
C ASP A 585 -20.12 -9.71 -9.62
N LYS A 586 -20.96 -9.41 -10.62
CA LYS A 586 -22.28 -10.02 -10.74
C LYS A 586 -22.19 -11.55 -10.82
N HIS A 587 -21.33 -12.07 -11.69
CA HIS A 587 -21.11 -13.49 -11.86
C HIS A 587 -20.60 -14.15 -10.57
N THR A 588 -19.68 -13.51 -9.85
CA THR A 588 -19.21 -13.95 -8.54
C THR A 588 -20.34 -14.15 -7.55
N ILE A 589 -21.26 -13.17 -7.43
CA ILE A 589 -22.41 -13.26 -6.54
C ILE A 589 -23.30 -14.44 -6.93
N GLU A 590 -23.56 -14.64 -8.22
CA GLU A 590 -24.37 -15.73 -8.76
C GLU A 590 -23.74 -17.10 -8.48
N GLU A 591 -22.43 -17.25 -8.69
CA GLU A 591 -21.69 -18.48 -8.42
C GLU A 591 -21.65 -18.83 -6.91
N LEU A 592 -21.45 -17.81 -6.06
CA LEU A 592 -21.51 -18.01 -4.62
C LEU A 592 -22.93 -18.40 -4.15
N ALA A 593 -23.97 -17.84 -4.73
CA ALA A 593 -25.36 -18.19 -4.39
C ALA A 593 -25.72 -19.62 -4.82
N LYS A 594 -25.16 -20.12 -5.95
CA LYS A 594 -25.28 -21.54 -6.34
C LYS A 594 -24.59 -22.45 -5.32
N ARG A 595 -23.41 -22.08 -4.84
CA ARG A 595 -22.62 -22.83 -3.86
C ARG A 595 -23.18 -22.76 -2.45
N TYR A 596 -23.75 -21.59 -2.09
CA TYR A 596 -24.27 -21.27 -0.78
C TYR A 596 -25.73 -20.84 -0.83
N PRO A 597 -26.69 -21.78 -0.78
CA PRO A 597 -28.12 -21.50 -0.95
C PRO A 597 -28.73 -20.52 0.06
N PHE A 598 -28.04 -20.21 1.16
CA PHE A 598 -28.48 -19.20 2.13
C PHE A 598 -28.30 -17.74 1.61
N ILE A 599 -27.64 -17.49 0.48
CA ILE A 599 -27.53 -16.17 -0.16
C ILE A 599 -28.87 -15.84 -0.88
N ASP A 600 -29.38 -14.63 -0.68
CA ASP A 600 -30.61 -14.14 -1.29
C ASP A 600 -30.31 -13.18 -2.46
N LEU A 601 -30.42 -13.67 -3.67
CA LEU A 601 -30.24 -12.89 -4.89
C LEU A 601 -31.31 -11.80 -5.13
N ASN A 602 -32.40 -11.79 -4.37
CA ASN A 602 -33.40 -10.71 -4.43
C ASN A 602 -33.00 -9.50 -3.57
N ARG A 603 -31.99 -9.64 -2.72
CA ARG A 603 -31.48 -8.60 -1.80
C ARG A 603 -29.98 -8.45 -1.94
N VAL A 604 -29.55 -7.86 -3.06
CA VAL A 604 -28.13 -7.63 -3.40
C VAL A 604 -27.78 -6.16 -3.20
N GLY A 605 -26.79 -5.90 -2.34
CA GLY A 605 -26.19 -4.59 -2.11
C GLY A 605 -24.78 -4.55 -2.68
N ILE A 606 -24.27 -3.32 -2.88
CA ILE A 606 -22.90 -3.07 -3.31
C ILE A 606 -22.39 -1.78 -2.66
N CYS A 607 -21.14 -1.77 -2.22
CA CYS A 607 -20.50 -0.58 -1.68
C CYS A 607 -19.03 -0.51 -2.05
N GLY A 608 -18.49 0.69 -2.01
CA GLY A 608 -17.07 0.94 -2.21
C GLY A 608 -16.70 2.42 -2.06
N HIS A 609 -15.41 2.65 -1.94
CA HIS A 609 -14.83 3.97 -1.79
C HIS A 609 -13.89 4.25 -2.97
N SER A 610 -13.77 5.51 -3.42
CA SER A 610 -12.86 5.91 -4.52
C SER A 610 -13.17 5.15 -5.81
N GLY A 611 -12.21 4.43 -6.40
CA GLY A 611 -12.45 3.51 -7.51
C GLY A 611 -13.53 2.47 -7.22
N GLY A 612 -13.66 2.03 -5.96
CA GLY A 612 -14.76 1.17 -5.52
C GLY A 612 -16.12 1.87 -5.54
N GLY A 613 -16.19 3.13 -5.14
CA GLY A 613 -17.41 3.95 -5.27
C GLY A 613 -17.82 4.14 -6.73
N PHE A 614 -16.85 4.34 -7.61
CA PHE A 614 -17.10 4.38 -9.05
C PHE A 614 -17.68 3.05 -9.57
N MET A 615 -17.05 1.92 -9.24
CA MET A 615 -17.51 0.59 -9.66
C MET A 615 -18.88 0.23 -9.07
N ALA A 616 -19.10 0.50 -7.78
CA ALA A 616 -20.36 0.18 -7.11
C ALA A 616 -21.54 0.83 -7.84
N LEU A 617 -21.41 2.12 -8.17
CA LEU A 617 -22.46 2.81 -8.94
C LEU A 617 -22.52 2.30 -10.39
N THR A 618 -21.38 2.05 -11.04
CA THR A 618 -21.38 1.46 -12.39
C THR A 618 -22.16 0.14 -12.44
N ALA A 619 -21.91 -0.75 -11.46
CA ALA A 619 -22.57 -2.05 -11.37
C ALA A 619 -24.09 -1.90 -11.21
N MET A 620 -24.55 -1.02 -10.31
CA MET A 620 -25.97 -0.74 -10.12
C MET A 620 -26.62 -0.18 -11.37
N LEU A 621 -25.96 0.75 -12.07
CA LEU A 621 -26.50 1.35 -13.29
C LEU A 621 -26.44 0.39 -14.51
N THR A 622 -25.48 -0.55 -14.52
CA THR A 622 -25.36 -1.55 -15.59
C THR A 622 -26.35 -2.70 -15.39
N TYR A 623 -26.56 -3.15 -14.16
CA TYR A 623 -27.48 -4.23 -13.79
C TYR A 623 -28.55 -3.73 -12.80
N PRO A 624 -29.45 -2.80 -13.20
CA PRO A 624 -30.34 -2.10 -12.27
C PRO A 624 -31.42 -3.01 -11.65
N ASP A 625 -31.68 -4.17 -12.24
CA ASP A 625 -32.61 -5.16 -11.70
C ASP A 625 -31.92 -6.17 -10.78
N PHE A 626 -30.58 -6.19 -10.73
CA PHE A 626 -29.80 -7.09 -9.88
C PHE A 626 -29.40 -6.40 -8.57
N TYR A 627 -28.69 -5.26 -8.62
CA TYR A 627 -28.28 -4.50 -7.44
C TYR A 627 -29.43 -3.63 -6.92
N LYS A 628 -29.84 -3.85 -5.66
CA LYS A 628 -30.98 -3.16 -5.04
C LYS A 628 -30.57 -1.92 -4.27
N VAL A 629 -29.38 -1.95 -3.64
CA VAL A 629 -28.85 -0.87 -2.79
C VAL A 629 -27.38 -0.64 -3.12
N CYS A 630 -27.01 0.62 -3.32
CA CYS A 630 -25.63 1.05 -3.55
C CYS A 630 -25.24 2.17 -2.58
N PHE A 631 -24.10 1.97 -1.90
CA PHE A 631 -23.44 3.00 -1.12
C PHE A 631 -22.11 3.36 -1.82
N SER A 632 -22.06 4.50 -2.47
CA SER A 632 -20.95 4.93 -3.30
C SER A 632 -20.24 6.13 -2.68
N ALA A 633 -19.03 5.94 -2.15
CA ALA A 633 -18.27 6.98 -1.47
C ALA A 633 -17.09 7.46 -2.30
N SER A 634 -16.90 8.78 -2.39
CA SER A 634 -15.79 9.48 -3.08
C SER A 634 -15.48 8.92 -4.47
N GLY A 635 -16.52 8.51 -5.21
CA GLY A 635 -16.37 7.85 -6.50
C GLY A 635 -15.97 8.81 -7.62
N ASN A 636 -14.99 8.43 -8.42
CA ASN A 636 -14.55 9.16 -9.61
C ASN A 636 -15.51 8.93 -10.80
N HIS A 637 -16.78 9.35 -10.68
CA HIS A 637 -17.88 9.08 -11.61
C HIS A 637 -17.66 9.61 -13.02
N ASP A 638 -16.72 10.55 -13.19
CA ASP A 638 -16.23 11.05 -14.47
C ASP A 638 -14.69 11.05 -14.47
N ASN A 639 -14.10 10.00 -15.01
CA ASN A 639 -12.64 9.88 -15.10
C ASN A 639 -11.97 10.87 -16.07
N ASN A 640 -12.74 11.60 -16.87
CA ASN A 640 -12.20 12.71 -17.67
C ASN A 640 -11.93 13.96 -16.81
N GLN A 641 -12.48 14.01 -15.60
CA GLN A 641 -12.27 15.05 -14.60
C GLN A 641 -11.42 14.56 -13.40
N TYR A 642 -10.68 13.46 -13.61
CA TYR A 642 -9.81 12.85 -12.61
C TYR A 642 -8.32 12.98 -13.00
N ILE A 643 -7.43 12.43 -12.25
CA ILE A 643 -5.97 12.57 -12.42
C ILE A 643 -5.50 12.10 -13.80
N GLN A 644 -4.81 12.96 -14.55
CA GLN A 644 -4.37 12.76 -15.91
C GLN A 644 -3.61 11.44 -16.11
N TRP A 645 -2.55 11.21 -15.32
CA TRP A 645 -1.69 10.04 -15.52
C TRP A 645 -2.43 8.72 -15.32
N TRP A 646 -3.39 8.68 -14.39
CA TRP A 646 -4.18 7.48 -14.11
C TRP A 646 -5.14 7.16 -15.25
N GLY A 647 -5.95 8.16 -15.65
CA GLY A 647 -6.88 8.00 -16.77
C GLY A 647 -6.21 7.63 -18.07
N GLU A 648 -5.10 8.30 -18.41
CA GLU A 648 -4.36 8.05 -19.66
C GLU A 648 -3.61 6.72 -19.66
N THR A 649 -3.07 6.29 -18.51
CA THR A 649 -2.39 5.00 -18.40
C THR A 649 -3.35 3.84 -18.63
N TYR A 650 -4.50 3.86 -17.94
CA TYR A 650 -5.38 2.69 -17.89
C TYR A 650 -6.49 2.72 -18.94
N HIS A 651 -6.80 3.88 -19.54
CA HIS A 651 -7.72 3.96 -20.67
C HIS A 651 -7.01 4.08 -22.03
N GLY A 652 -5.79 4.61 -22.03
CA GLY A 652 -5.01 4.88 -23.26
C GLY A 652 -5.17 6.31 -23.75
N LEU A 653 -4.06 7.06 -23.75
CA LEU A 653 -3.97 8.44 -24.21
C LEU A 653 -4.52 8.62 -25.62
N GLY A 654 -5.65 9.31 -25.77
CA GLY A 654 -6.25 9.69 -27.07
C GLY A 654 -6.66 8.51 -27.96
N LYS A 655 -6.48 7.26 -27.53
CA LYS A 655 -6.70 6.07 -28.38
C LYS A 655 -8.17 5.65 -28.48
N PHE A 656 -8.91 5.78 -27.41
CA PHE A 656 -10.32 5.33 -27.32
C PHE A 656 -11.31 6.48 -27.12
N GLY A 657 -10.87 7.73 -27.33
CA GLY A 657 -11.69 8.92 -27.09
C GLY A 657 -11.80 9.28 -25.62
N SER A 658 -12.95 9.82 -25.21
CA SER A 658 -13.23 10.12 -23.81
C SER A 658 -13.52 8.86 -23.01
N ILE A 659 -13.09 8.85 -21.74
CA ILE A 659 -13.35 7.75 -20.83
C ILE A 659 -14.85 7.65 -20.54
N PRO A 660 -15.50 6.47 -20.66
CA PRO A 660 -16.89 6.29 -20.31
C PRO A 660 -17.18 6.68 -18.86
N THR A 661 -18.32 7.34 -18.60
CA THR A 661 -18.67 7.89 -17.29
C THR A 661 -19.95 7.29 -16.72
N ASN A 662 -20.13 7.32 -15.40
CA ASN A 662 -21.38 6.94 -14.76
C ASN A 662 -22.52 7.93 -15.08
N ILE A 663 -22.19 9.19 -15.36
CA ILE A 663 -23.12 10.25 -15.77
C ILE A 663 -23.94 9.80 -16.98
N GLN A 664 -23.32 9.10 -17.93
CA GLN A 664 -23.98 8.58 -19.15
C GLN A 664 -25.08 7.53 -18.86
N LEU A 665 -25.03 6.90 -17.67
CA LEU A 665 -25.96 5.84 -17.27
C LEU A 665 -27.00 6.31 -16.24
N ALA A 666 -27.05 7.59 -15.91
CA ALA A 666 -27.90 8.14 -14.83
C ALA A 666 -29.38 7.78 -14.96
N ASP A 667 -29.91 7.69 -16.17
CA ASP A 667 -31.30 7.31 -16.46
C ASP A 667 -31.67 5.87 -16.07
N ARG A 668 -30.64 5.01 -15.90
CA ARG A 668 -30.82 3.58 -15.61
C ARG A 668 -31.03 3.26 -14.13
N LEU A 669 -30.89 4.25 -13.23
CA LEU A 669 -31.05 4.02 -11.78
C LEU A 669 -32.48 3.52 -11.47
N LYS A 670 -32.57 2.36 -10.79
CA LYS A 670 -33.82 1.76 -10.26
C LYS A 670 -33.74 1.50 -8.75
N GLY A 671 -32.57 1.17 -8.20
CA GLY A 671 -32.38 0.84 -6.80
C GLY A 671 -32.17 2.05 -5.89
N LYS A 672 -31.90 1.80 -4.61
CA LYS A 672 -31.58 2.82 -3.61
C LYS A 672 -30.11 3.20 -3.71
N LEU A 673 -29.82 4.49 -3.84
CA LEU A 673 -28.47 5.01 -4.00
C LEU A 673 -28.18 6.08 -2.95
N MET A 674 -27.07 5.92 -2.23
CA MET A 674 -26.42 6.97 -1.45
C MET A 674 -25.07 7.32 -2.08
N LEU A 675 -24.89 8.61 -2.38
CA LEU A 675 -23.63 9.21 -2.79
C LEU A 675 -23.00 9.90 -1.57
N VAL A 676 -21.73 9.65 -1.31
CA VAL A 676 -20.98 10.29 -0.21
C VAL A 676 -19.72 10.93 -0.76
N THR A 677 -19.32 12.12 -0.26
CA THR A 677 -18.05 12.78 -0.61
C THR A 677 -17.57 13.67 0.52
N GLY A 678 -16.24 13.84 0.65
CA GLY A 678 -15.64 14.90 1.46
C GLY A 678 -15.65 16.22 0.68
N ASP A 679 -15.87 17.35 1.37
CA ASP A 679 -15.92 18.67 0.71
C ASP A 679 -14.55 19.24 0.33
N VAL A 680 -13.46 18.72 0.97
CA VAL A 680 -12.08 19.15 0.68
C VAL A 680 -11.21 18.03 0.09
N ASP A 681 -11.85 17.04 -0.53
CA ASP A 681 -11.19 15.93 -1.23
C ASP A 681 -10.40 16.46 -2.44
N ASP A 682 -9.08 16.40 -2.37
CA ASP A 682 -8.17 16.87 -3.41
C ASP A 682 -7.58 15.71 -4.27
N ASN A 683 -8.04 14.49 -4.03
CA ASN A 683 -7.75 13.31 -4.84
C ASN A 683 -8.89 13.04 -5.83
N VAL A 684 -10.09 12.72 -5.32
CA VAL A 684 -11.32 12.64 -6.12
C VAL A 684 -12.19 13.85 -5.78
N PRO A 685 -12.11 14.93 -6.53
CA PRO A 685 -12.80 16.17 -6.17
C PRO A 685 -14.30 15.99 -5.98
N PRO A 686 -14.93 16.65 -5.00
CA PRO A 686 -16.37 16.56 -4.76
C PRO A 686 -17.21 16.92 -5.99
N ALA A 687 -16.63 17.68 -6.91
CA ALA A 687 -17.22 17.97 -8.21
C ALA A 687 -17.61 16.70 -9.00
N SER A 688 -16.87 15.59 -8.86
CA SER A 688 -17.22 14.31 -9.51
C SER A 688 -18.55 13.76 -9.01
N THR A 689 -18.75 13.76 -7.69
CA THR A 689 -20.00 13.34 -7.05
C THR A 689 -21.15 14.31 -7.34
N LEU A 690 -20.90 15.62 -7.29
CA LEU A 690 -21.93 16.64 -7.56
C LEU A 690 -22.40 16.61 -9.02
N ARG A 691 -21.53 16.36 -9.99
CA ARG A 691 -21.92 16.17 -11.41
C ARG A 691 -22.76 14.92 -11.61
N MET A 692 -22.46 13.85 -10.87
CA MET A 692 -23.31 12.65 -10.89
C MET A 692 -24.69 12.93 -10.30
N ALA A 693 -24.75 13.67 -9.19
CA ALA A 693 -26.00 14.12 -8.57
C ALA A 693 -26.82 14.99 -9.53
N ASP A 694 -26.21 15.96 -10.21
CA ASP A 694 -26.87 16.79 -11.24
C ASP A 694 -27.47 15.95 -12.37
N ALA A 695 -26.72 14.94 -12.86
CA ALA A 695 -27.19 14.04 -13.90
C ALA A 695 -28.42 13.23 -13.45
N LEU A 696 -28.41 12.73 -12.21
CA LEU A 696 -29.55 12.01 -11.63
C LEU A 696 -30.76 12.91 -11.44
N ILE A 697 -30.58 14.16 -10.99
CA ILE A 697 -31.65 15.17 -10.85
C ILE A 697 -32.28 15.45 -12.22
N LYS A 698 -31.46 15.70 -13.24
CA LYS A 698 -31.94 15.93 -14.64
C LYS A 698 -32.72 14.75 -15.21
N LYS A 699 -32.46 13.54 -14.72
CA LYS A 699 -33.18 12.32 -15.09
C LYS A 699 -34.38 12.00 -14.17
N GLY A 700 -34.71 12.90 -13.23
CA GLY A 700 -35.78 12.71 -12.26
C GLY A 700 -35.60 11.53 -11.32
N LYS A 701 -34.34 11.17 -11.02
CA LYS A 701 -34.01 10.02 -10.15
C LYS A 701 -33.95 10.44 -8.68
N ARG A 702 -34.52 9.64 -7.80
CA ARG A 702 -34.43 9.81 -6.35
C ARG A 702 -33.19 9.10 -5.81
N PHE A 703 -32.35 9.81 -5.06
CA PHE A 703 -31.14 9.32 -4.41
C PHE A 703 -30.87 10.11 -3.14
N GLU A 704 -29.91 9.67 -2.35
CA GLU A 704 -29.43 10.37 -1.16
C GLU A 704 -28.01 10.87 -1.42
N LEU A 705 -27.70 12.07 -0.89
CA LEU A 705 -26.36 12.69 -1.01
C LEU A 705 -25.91 13.15 0.37
N MET A 706 -24.72 12.67 0.79
CA MET A 706 -24.04 13.09 2.01
C MET A 706 -22.71 13.77 1.65
N VAL A 707 -22.60 15.03 1.99
CA VAL A 707 -21.31 15.75 1.97
C VAL A 707 -20.78 15.79 3.38
N LEU A 708 -19.54 15.32 3.60
CA LEU A 708 -18.89 15.29 4.89
C LEU A 708 -17.95 16.50 5.03
N PRO A 709 -18.32 17.53 5.81
CA PRO A 709 -17.56 18.77 5.91
C PRO A 709 -16.18 18.54 6.54
N GLY A 710 -15.15 19.22 6.00
CA GLY A 710 -13.77 19.14 6.43
C GLY A 710 -13.07 17.80 6.18
N LYS A 711 -13.72 16.86 5.47
CA LYS A 711 -13.12 15.58 5.10
C LYS A 711 -12.46 15.67 3.72
N ASP A 712 -11.24 15.13 3.67
CA ASP A 712 -10.51 14.85 2.44
C ASP A 712 -10.93 13.50 1.84
N HIS A 713 -10.08 12.88 1.02
CA HIS A 713 -10.34 11.56 0.44
C HIS A 713 -10.53 10.46 1.47
N GLY A 714 -9.96 10.62 2.66
CA GLY A 714 -10.10 9.70 3.80
C GLY A 714 -11.38 9.97 4.61
N VAL A 715 -12.55 9.69 4.05
CA VAL A 715 -13.86 9.93 4.69
C VAL A 715 -14.14 9.07 5.92
N TRP A 716 -13.26 8.12 6.22
CA TRP A 716 -13.41 7.13 7.29
C TRP A 716 -13.63 7.77 8.66
N SER A 717 -14.67 7.36 9.33
CA SER A 717 -15.02 7.77 10.69
C SER A 717 -16.11 6.83 11.23
N PRO A 718 -16.32 6.75 12.55
CA PRO A 718 -17.46 6.01 13.10
C PRO A 718 -18.80 6.48 12.53
N TYR A 719 -18.97 7.78 12.28
CA TYR A 719 -20.17 8.31 11.63
C TYR A 719 -20.35 7.72 10.23
N TYR A 720 -19.31 7.70 9.39
CA TYR A 720 -19.36 7.15 8.04
C TYR A 720 -19.70 5.65 8.04
N GLN A 721 -19.06 4.87 8.91
CA GLN A 721 -19.33 3.45 9.03
C GLN A 721 -20.78 3.18 9.46
N ASN A 722 -21.29 3.90 10.44
CA ASN A 722 -22.65 3.74 10.91
C ASN A 722 -23.66 4.24 9.86
N LEU A 723 -23.37 5.32 9.12
CA LEU A 723 -24.21 5.77 8.01
C LEU A 723 -24.39 4.65 6.97
N MET A 724 -23.30 3.96 6.60
CA MET A 724 -23.34 2.82 5.68
C MET A 724 -24.15 1.65 6.24
N ARG A 725 -23.92 1.30 7.51
CA ARG A 725 -24.63 0.21 8.23
C ARG A 725 -26.14 0.45 8.26
N TYR A 726 -26.56 1.64 8.69
CA TYR A 726 -27.99 2.02 8.71
C TYR A 726 -28.59 2.02 7.32
N TYR A 727 -27.88 2.52 6.35
CA TYR A 727 -28.38 2.58 4.96
C TYR A 727 -28.67 1.18 4.39
N PHE A 728 -27.80 0.20 4.60
CA PHE A 728 -28.04 -1.18 4.20
C PHE A 728 -29.13 -1.84 5.06
N MET A 729 -29.14 -1.62 6.35
CA MET A 729 -30.19 -2.14 7.23
C MET A 729 -31.58 -1.70 6.80
N GLU A 730 -31.76 -0.40 6.55
CA GLU A 730 -33.05 0.18 6.17
C GLU A 730 -33.52 -0.24 4.78
N ASN A 731 -32.61 -0.52 3.85
CA ASN A 731 -32.97 -0.73 2.44
C ASN A 731 -32.83 -2.19 1.95
N LEU A 732 -32.05 -3.06 2.65
CA LEU A 732 -31.92 -4.49 2.32
C LEU A 732 -32.59 -5.41 3.34
N MET A 733 -32.80 -4.97 4.58
CA MET A 733 -33.56 -5.68 5.59
C MET A 733 -34.96 -5.08 5.70
N THR A 734 -35.92 -5.83 6.24
CA THR A 734 -37.22 -5.28 6.58
C THR A 734 -37.05 -4.27 7.72
N PRO A 735 -37.40 -2.99 7.52
CA PRO A 735 -37.14 -1.96 8.50
C PRO A 735 -37.97 -2.18 9.76
N THR A 736 -37.29 -2.27 10.92
CA THR A 736 -37.97 -2.46 12.22
C THR A 736 -37.97 -1.22 13.10
N ASN A 737 -36.96 -0.37 12.97
CA ASN A 737 -36.90 0.93 13.64
C ASN A 737 -36.05 1.89 12.82
N ARG A 738 -36.58 3.08 12.59
CA ARG A 738 -35.79 4.20 12.08
C ARG A 738 -35.24 4.98 13.27
N ASP A 739 -34.03 4.63 13.70
CA ASP A 739 -33.29 5.54 14.53
C ASP A 739 -32.80 6.70 13.66
N VAL A 740 -33.17 7.92 14.05
CA VAL A 740 -32.77 9.13 13.33
C VAL A 740 -31.37 9.58 13.70
N ASN A 741 -30.77 8.98 14.72
CA ASN A 741 -29.45 9.32 15.20
C ASN A 741 -28.43 8.28 14.75
N ILE A 742 -27.46 8.69 13.90
CA ILE A 742 -26.31 7.86 13.55
C ILE A 742 -25.27 8.03 14.65
N ILE A 743 -25.56 7.43 15.80
CA ILE A 743 -24.69 7.43 16.97
C ILE A 743 -24.23 6.02 17.27
N LYS A 744 -23.13 5.94 18.00
CA LYS A 744 -22.63 4.66 18.49
C LYS A 744 -23.65 4.09 19.50
N HIS A 745 -24.14 2.88 19.26
CA HIS A 745 -24.92 2.16 20.25
C HIS A 745 -23.94 1.59 21.27
N GLU A 746 -23.98 2.09 22.50
CA GLU A 746 -23.20 1.62 23.64
C GLU A 746 -23.75 0.29 24.21
#